data_29d77548052489537e15cad3984aa26a
#
_entry.id   29d77548052489537e15cad3984aa26a
#
_cell.length_a   1.000
_cell.length_b   1.000
_cell.length_c   1.000
_cell.angle_alpha   90.00
_cell.angle_beta   90.00
_cell.angle_gamma   90.00
#
_symmetry.space_group_name_H-M   'P 1'
#
loop_
_entity.id
_entity.type
_entity.pdbx_description
1 polymer ?
#
loop_
_entity_poly.entity_id
_entity_poly.type
_entity_poly.pdbx_seq_one_letter_code
_entity_poly.pdbx_strand_id
1 'polypeptide(L)'
;MDAIRGFVYRTIYENTQRTYCVFILKDYNEEYITCTGKFESPKEGEDIEVRGRYVEHEKYGRQFDASSVEKLKPDNMGAAKTYLLNLGIKGFGEKSVEKVLDYFGIRILEILRQERPEEIKDVPGLRKSVKDELFNTLLGEGILSDLNHFFESHHISSKWSRTVYTYYGVQSIAVIEDNPYTLLRVAPDMLFGTADTLAEHLGITGSDSRRLEAGLEWILRSLDNQGHTCLPVDQLIGRLDDLLQTDVDDIANFIESLLEQGALYSTYYEDILYIYPPEMYVSEVEGVHYTREFLLEADPIALDIPSFIQKFEQDNYITFGDAQKEAIQLSFFEKFSLITGGPGTGKTTIIKALVKGFQLGGLGRIILCAPTGRAAKRLTEATEFEATTIHRLLVPVQGSDSYDFTKNEDDPLDIDVIIIDEASMLNVRLFYSLMAAIPKEAHVIIVGDVDQLPPIGAGFVLKDLLDSDCVPYTRLNQIYRQSSGNTIVESAYAINRGEMPNLDGVSEEFSFIPVKSYDMMMKAIIDVYKREQEYVEDELDIQIISPMRRGEAGSTLISQYVQQAVNPPDSYKGEARVNGITYRVGDKVIQILNDYELEVFNGEIGVIYAITRTDICIRFIHKEVRLPIDEAHMIMPAYAITVHKSQGSEYGVVIIPFVPRYGGMLQRNLLYTAVTRAKRKVIIVGTTSAVERAVRTVNGDERYTLFKERLQGRCDS
;
A
#
# COMPACT_ATOMS: atom_id res chain seq x y z
N MET A 1 -25.54 6.04 28.88
CA MET A 1 -25.41 6.78 27.62
C MET A 1 -26.55 7.76 27.55
N ASP A 2 -26.25 9.01 27.24
CA ASP A 2 -27.27 10.04 27.08
C ASP A 2 -27.80 9.99 25.66
N ALA A 3 -29.08 10.33 25.44
CA ALA A 3 -29.67 10.49 24.12
C ALA A 3 -30.17 11.92 23.95
N ILE A 4 -29.82 12.52 22.82
CA ILE A 4 -30.30 13.85 22.43
C ILE A 4 -31.05 13.74 21.10
N ARG A 5 -32.12 14.52 20.93
CA ARG A 5 -32.96 14.51 19.72
C ARG A 5 -33.08 15.90 19.14
N GLY A 6 -33.11 16.01 17.84
CA GLY A 6 -33.29 17.26 17.15
C GLY A 6 -32.94 17.18 15.66
N PHE A 7 -32.91 18.33 15.02
CA PHE A 7 -32.63 18.44 13.59
C PHE A 7 -31.17 18.75 13.35
N VAL A 8 -30.60 18.13 12.33
CA VAL A 8 -29.25 18.50 11.85
C VAL A 8 -29.30 19.92 11.27
N TYR A 9 -28.69 20.84 11.99
CA TYR A 9 -28.65 22.23 11.57
C TYR A 9 -27.62 22.46 10.47
N ARG A 10 -26.42 21.90 10.65
CA ARG A 10 -25.32 22.05 9.69
C ARG A 10 -24.25 21.01 9.95
N THR A 11 -23.70 20.42 8.88
CA THR A 11 -22.47 19.62 8.93
C THR A 11 -21.26 20.55 8.90
N ILE A 12 -20.37 20.43 9.90
CA ILE A 12 -19.13 21.19 10.02
C ILE A 12 -18.00 20.47 9.29
N TYR A 13 -17.95 19.15 9.45
CA TYR A 13 -16.88 18.32 8.92
C TYR A 13 -17.37 16.90 8.68
N GLU A 14 -16.96 16.33 7.57
CA GLU A 14 -17.10 14.92 7.24
C GLU A 14 -15.80 14.43 6.60
N ASN A 15 -15.31 13.25 6.98
CA ASN A 15 -14.16 12.66 6.31
C ASN A 15 -14.59 12.01 4.98
N THR A 16 -13.66 11.87 4.02
CA THR A 16 -13.94 11.32 2.67
C THR A 16 -14.48 9.90 2.67
N GLN A 17 -14.14 9.11 3.68
CA GLN A 17 -14.68 7.76 3.84
C GLN A 17 -16.06 7.76 4.50
N ARG A 18 -16.61 8.94 4.84
CA ARG A 18 -17.87 9.12 5.55
C ARG A 18 -17.98 8.33 6.85
N THR A 19 -16.83 8.04 7.48
CA THR A 19 -16.74 7.26 8.72
C THR A 19 -16.53 8.11 9.97
N TYR A 20 -16.35 9.42 9.83
CA TYR A 20 -16.24 10.37 10.93
C TYR A 20 -16.81 11.70 10.52
N CYS A 21 -17.67 12.26 11.35
CA CYS A 21 -18.30 13.55 11.11
C CYS A 21 -18.36 14.44 12.35
N VAL A 22 -18.50 15.75 12.09
CA VAL A 22 -18.81 16.76 13.09
C VAL A 22 -19.95 17.61 12.55
N PHE A 23 -21.06 17.65 13.28
CA PHE A 23 -22.25 18.41 12.88
C PHE A 23 -22.86 19.15 14.08
N ILE A 24 -23.69 20.14 13.79
CA ILE A 24 -24.49 20.82 14.79
C ILE A 24 -25.89 20.25 14.77
N LEU A 25 -26.33 19.74 15.89
CA LEU A 25 -27.71 19.36 16.15
C LEU A 25 -28.42 20.56 16.80
N LYS A 26 -29.60 20.94 16.28
CA LYS A 26 -30.52 21.85 16.95
C LYS A 26 -31.57 21.00 17.64
N ASP A 27 -31.56 20.96 18.97
CA ASP A 27 -32.49 20.21 19.73
C ASP A 27 -33.92 20.82 19.69
N TYR A 28 -34.92 20.13 20.23
CA TYR A 28 -36.31 20.64 20.26
C TYR A 28 -36.53 21.82 21.23
N ASN A 29 -35.52 22.13 22.07
CA ASN A 29 -35.51 23.32 22.93
C ASN A 29 -34.77 24.51 22.27
N GLU A 30 -34.43 24.36 20.97
CA GLU A 30 -33.66 25.34 20.17
C GLU A 30 -32.20 25.54 20.58
N GLU A 31 -31.62 24.62 21.37
CA GLU A 31 -30.20 24.63 21.71
C GLU A 31 -29.36 24.00 20.60
N TYR A 32 -28.19 24.58 20.35
CA TYR A 32 -27.25 24.09 19.35
C TYR A 32 -26.15 23.25 20.02
N ILE A 33 -26.10 21.97 19.69
CA ILE A 33 -25.16 21.02 20.26
C ILE A 33 -24.21 20.54 19.17
N THR A 34 -22.91 20.69 19.41
CA THR A 34 -21.88 20.14 18.50
C THR A 34 -21.71 18.66 18.78
N CYS A 35 -22.03 17.83 17.80
CA CYS A 35 -21.91 16.37 17.85
C CYS A 35 -20.69 15.94 17.03
N THR A 36 -19.94 14.97 17.57
CA THR A 36 -18.80 14.33 16.87
C THR A 36 -18.97 12.83 16.96
N GLY A 37 -18.62 12.09 15.90
CA GLY A 37 -18.76 10.63 15.96
C GLY A 37 -18.17 9.91 14.76
N LYS A 38 -18.07 8.57 14.90
CA LYS A 38 -17.54 7.67 13.88
C LYS A 38 -18.66 6.92 13.16
N PHE A 39 -19.42 7.63 12.38
CA PHE A 39 -20.53 7.13 11.56
C PHE A 39 -20.68 8.07 10.35
N GLU A 40 -21.56 7.68 9.41
CA GLU A 40 -21.87 8.53 8.26
C GLU A 40 -22.56 9.82 8.71
N SER A 41 -22.15 10.94 8.12
CA SER A 41 -22.72 12.25 8.45
C SER A 41 -24.20 12.29 8.11
N PRO A 42 -25.07 12.63 9.08
CA PRO A 42 -26.47 12.88 8.78
C PRO A 42 -26.62 14.15 7.94
N LYS A 43 -27.63 14.17 7.06
CA LYS A 43 -27.89 15.31 6.17
C LYS A 43 -28.55 16.48 6.91
N GLU A 44 -28.26 17.70 6.46
CA GLU A 44 -28.89 18.91 7.00
C GLU A 44 -30.41 18.83 6.86
N GLY A 45 -31.14 19.15 7.94
CA GLY A 45 -32.59 19.06 8.03
C GLY A 45 -33.16 17.69 8.40
N GLU A 46 -32.34 16.65 8.56
CA GLU A 46 -32.79 15.35 9.08
C GLU A 46 -33.10 15.46 10.57
N ASP A 47 -34.21 14.80 10.98
CA ASP A 47 -34.56 14.63 12.38
C ASP A 47 -33.92 13.34 12.89
N ILE A 48 -33.11 13.46 13.94
CA ILE A 48 -32.23 12.38 14.40
C ILE A 48 -32.23 12.25 15.93
N GLU A 49 -32.05 11.02 16.41
CA GLU A 49 -31.63 10.73 17.78
C GLU A 49 -30.12 10.41 17.78
N VAL A 50 -29.37 11.10 18.61
CA VAL A 50 -27.93 10.90 18.79
C VAL A 50 -27.67 10.34 20.16
N ARG A 51 -27.05 9.17 20.26
CA ARG A 51 -26.68 8.53 21.53
C ARG A 51 -25.17 8.67 21.77
N GLY A 52 -24.79 9.05 23.00
CA GLY A 52 -23.39 9.29 23.31
C GLY A 52 -23.18 9.81 24.72
N ARG A 53 -22.19 10.66 24.89
CA ARG A 53 -21.86 11.34 26.14
C ARG A 53 -21.28 12.73 25.90
N TYR A 54 -21.49 13.63 26.82
CA TYR A 54 -20.83 14.93 26.78
C TYR A 54 -19.34 14.77 27.14
N VAL A 55 -18.48 15.41 26.34
CA VAL A 55 -17.02 15.47 26.54
C VAL A 55 -16.56 16.93 26.47
N GLU A 56 -15.53 17.24 27.22
CA GLU A 56 -14.88 18.57 27.16
C GLU A 56 -13.65 18.44 26.26
N HIS A 57 -13.65 19.17 25.14
CA HIS A 57 -12.51 19.19 24.22
C HIS A 57 -11.66 20.44 24.49
N GLU A 58 -10.35 20.28 24.77
CA GLU A 58 -9.45 21.37 25.15
C GLU A 58 -9.50 22.61 24.23
N LYS A 59 -9.73 22.43 22.95
CA LYS A 59 -9.76 23.50 21.95
C LYS A 59 -11.16 23.97 21.54
N TYR A 60 -12.17 23.09 21.61
CA TYR A 60 -13.50 23.35 21.05
C TYR A 60 -14.62 23.36 22.10
N GLY A 61 -14.27 23.23 23.38
CA GLY A 61 -15.22 23.25 24.48
C GLY A 61 -16.10 22.01 24.57
N ARG A 62 -17.30 22.16 25.13
CA ARG A 62 -18.22 21.07 25.37
C ARG A 62 -18.82 20.53 24.06
N GLN A 63 -18.65 19.24 23.82
CA GLN A 63 -19.14 18.54 22.64
C GLN A 63 -19.88 17.27 23.08
N PHE A 64 -20.73 16.75 22.20
CA PHE A 64 -21.39 15.46 22.37
C PHE A 64 -20.65 14.42 21.53
N ASP A 65 -19.90 13.53 22.21
CA ASP A 65 -19.21 12.41 21.59
C ASP A 65 -20.22 11.29 21.33
N ALA A 66 -20.70 11.24 20.08
CA ALA A 66 -21.76 10.36 19.66
C ALA A 66 -21.22 8.99 19.31
N SER A 67 -21.82 7.96 19.87
CA SER A 67 -21.55 6.56 19.55
C SER A 67 -22.42 6.06 18.39
N SER A 68 -23.65 6.59 18.27
CA SER A 68 -24.59 6.25 17.20
C SER A 68 -25.52 7.42 16.85
N VAL A 69 -26.04 7.38 15.63
CA VAL A 69 -27.07 8.29 15.13
C VAL A 69 -28.16 7.48 14.46
N GLU A 70 -29.39 7.71 14.88
CA GLU A 70 -30.56 7.09 14.31
C GLU A 70 -31.48 8.16 13.69
N LYS A 71 -31.87 7.97 12.42
CA LYS A 71 -32.83 8.85 11.76
C LYS A 71 -34.21 8.59 12.33
N LEU A 72 -34.81 9.64 12.87
CA LEU A 72 -36.17 9.53 13.35
C LEU A 72 -37.14 9.48 12.17
N LYS A 73 -38.07 8.52 12.24
CA LYS A 73 -39.11 8.43 11.23
C LYS A 73 -40.14 9.52 11.45
N PRO A 74 -40.68 10.09 10.37
CA PRO A 74 -41.58 11.23 10.48
C PRO A 74 -42.80 10.93 11.32
N ASP A 75 -43.16 11.83 12.21
CA ASP A 75 -44.32 11.76 13.10
C ASP A 75 -45.49 12.65 12.65
N ASN A 76 -45.27 13.51 11.68
CA ASN A 76 -46.24 14.41 11.09
C ASN A 76 -46.02 14.61 9.58
N MET A 77 -47.01 15.15 8.89
CA MET A 77 -47.00 15.32 7.44
C MET A 77 -45.92 16.26 6.93
N GLY A 78 -45.55 17.28 7.72
CA GLY A 78 -44.46 18.19 7.37
C GLY A 78 -43.10 17.47 7.40
N ALA A 79 -42.86 16.72 8.46
CA ALA A 79 -41.68 15.87 8.58
C ALA A 79 -41.61 14.80 7.46
N ALA A 80 -42.76 14.18 7.12
CA ALA A 80 -42.82 13.24 6.00
C ALA A 80 -42.49 13.88 4.64
N LYS A 81 -42.95 15.12 4.40
CA LYS A 81 -42.61 15.86 3.19
C LYS A 81 -41.09 16.11 3.12
N THR A 82 -40.51 16.62 4.19
CA THR A 82 -39.06 16.88 4.28
C THR A 82 -38.23 15.59 4.13
N TYR A 83 -38.63 14.54 4.81
CA TYR A 83 -37.98 13.21 4.72
C TYR A 83 -37.96 12.70 3.27
N LEU A 84 -39.09 12.69 2.58
CA LEU A 84 -39.20 12.22 1.20
C LEU A 84 -38.39 13.10 0.21
N LEU A 85 -38.34 14.40 0.42
CA LEU A 85 -37.53 15.31 -0.40
C LEU A 85 -36.02 15.06 -0.23
N ASN A 86 -35.59 14.70 0.97
CA ASN A 86 -34.20 14.47 1.30
C ASN A 86 -33.64 13.10 0.85
N LEU A 87 -34.49 12.22 0.31
CA LEU A 87 -34.04 10.93 -0.26
C LEU A 87 -33.11 11.09 -1.47
N GLY A 88 -33.08 12.26 -2.11
CA GLY A 88 -32.13 12.58 -3.21
C GLY A 88 -32.38 11.83 -4.52
N ILE A 89 -33.58 11.31 -4.73
CA ILE A 89 -33.98 10.50 -5.90
C ILE A 89 -34.12 11.40 -7.13
N LYS A 90 -33.45 11.03 -8.21
CA LYS A 90 -33.49 11.80 -9.45
C LYS A 90 -34.89 11.80 -10.10
N GLY A 91 -35.45 12.98 -10.23
CA GLY A 91 -36.83 13.16 -10.77
C GLY A 91 -37.96 12.99 -9.76
N PHE A 92 -37.64 12.84 -8.47
CA PHE A 92 -38.55 12.81 -7.34
C PHE A 92 -38.52 14.13 -6.55
N GLY A 93 -38.97 15.20 -7.16
CA GLY A 93 -39.03 16.53 -6.56
C GLY A 93 -40.36 16.82 -5.90
N GLU A 94 -40.58 18.07 -5.46
CA GLU A 94 -41.70 18.53 -4.65
C GLU A 94 -43.07 18.10 -5.18
N LYS A 95 -43.32 18.24 -6.50
CA LYS A 95 -44.58 17.79 -7.12
C LYS A 95 -44.80 16.27 -7.05
N SER A 96 -43.74 15.49 -7.02
CA SER A 96 -43.84 14.04 -6.92
C SER A 96 -44.09 13.61 -5.47
N VAL A 97 -43.46 14.31 -4.53
CA VAL A 97 -43.70 14.12 -3.09
C VAL A 97 -45.16 14.47 -2.72
N GLU A 98 -45.69 15.58 -3.24
CA GLU A 98 -47.07 15.98 -3.03
C GLU A 98 -48.06 14.87 -3.52
N LYS A 99 -47.82 14.27 -4.68
CA LYS A 99 -48.62 13.14 -5.16
C LYS A 99 -48.62 11.95 -4.22
N VAL A 100 -47.48 11.64 -3.61
CA VAL A 100 -47.38 10.55 -2.61
C VAL A 100 -48.14 10.91 -1.36
N LEU A 101 -48.01 12.14 -0.86
CA LEU A 101 -48.68 12.63 0.33
C LEU A 101 -50.21 12.72 0.12
N ASP A 102 -50.65 13.19 -1.05
CA ASP A 102 -52.08 13.29 -1.40
C ASP A 102 -52.72 11.90 -1.55
N TYR A 103 -52.01 10.93 -2.10
CA TYR A 103 -52.50 9.57 -2.30
C TYR A 103 -52.68 8.80 -0.97
N PHE A 104 -51.70 8.89 -0.09
CA PHE A 104 -51.71 8.15 1.16
C PHE A 104 -52.29 8.94 2.34
N GLY A 105 -52.29 10.28 2.27
CA GLY A 105 -52.66 11.11 3.42
C GLY A 105 -51.82 10.72 4.66
N ILE A 106 -52.49 10.66 5.82
CA ILE A 106 -51.82 10.33 7.09
C ILE A 106 -51.25 8.90 7.13
N ARG A 107 -51.72 8.00 6.26
CA ARG A 107 -51.19 6.63 6.15
C ARG A 107 -49.75 6.58 5.72
N ILE A 108 -49.22 7.64 5.07
CA ILE A 108 -47.80 7.67 4.72
C ILE A 108 -46.92 7.55 5.95
N LEU A 109 -47.33 8.09 7.10
CA LEU A 109 -46.58 7.98 8.34
C LEU A 109 -46.44 6.54 8.81
N GLU A 110 -47.52 5.73 8.62
CA GLU A 110 -47.49 4.31 8.95
C GLU A 110 -46.60 3.53 7.96
N ILE A 111 -46.68 3.85 6.66
CA ILE A 111 -45.86 3.21 5.62
C ILE A 111 -44.37 3.46 5.87
N LEU A 112 -44.02 4.70 6.20
CA LEU A 112 -42.64 5.08 6.48
C LEU A 112 -42.13 4.51 7.82
N ARG A 113 -43.02 4.38 8.84
CA ARG A 113 -42.68 3.81 10.16
C ARG A 113 -42.59 2.29 10.16
N GLN A 114 -43.53 1.61 9.47
CA GLN A 114 -43.64 0.15 9.47
C GLN A 114 -42.81 -0.52 8.38
N GLU A 115 -42.04 0.26 7.63
CA GLU A 115 -41.14 -0.22 6.56
C GLU A 115 -41.87 -1.08 5.51
N ARG A 116 -43.08 -0.65 5.11
CA ARG A 116 -43.89 -1.28 4.06
C ARG A 116 -43.81 -0.51 2.74
N PRO A 117 -42.61 -0.45 2.11
CA PRO A 117 -42.40 0.37 0.90
C PRO A 117 -43.16 -0.20 -0.31
N GLU A 118 -43.68 -1.45 -0.25
CA GLU A 118 -44.43 -2.07 -1.35
C GLU A 118 -45.62 -1.23 -1.79
N GLU A 119 -46.34 -0.65 -0.85
CA GLU A 119 -47.51 0.18 -1.13
C GLU A 119 -47.17 1.43 -1.97
N ILE A 120 -45.94 1.88 -1.94
CA ILE A 120 -45.47 3.05 -2.70
C ILE A 120 -45.49 2.81 -4.22
N LYS A 121 -45.41 1.56 -4.65
CA LYS A 121 -45.54 1.20 -6.07
C LYS A 121 -46.94 1.47 -6.64
N ASP A 122 -47.96 1.60 -5.79
CA ASP A 122 -49.34 1.83 -6.19
C ASP A 122 -49.68 3.30 -6.46
N VAL A 123 -48.80 4.26 -6.10
CA VAL A 123 -49.05 5.70 -6.27
C VAL A 123 -49.28 6.05 -7.75
N PRO A 124 -50.45 6.60 -8.12
CA PRO A 124 -50.73 6.95 -9.52
C PRO A 124 -49.95 8.19 -9.96
N GLY A 125 -49.61 8.25 -11.25
CA GLY A 125 -49.00 9.43 -11.87
C GLY A 125 -47.51 9.64 -11.57
N LEU A 126 -46.84 8.67 -10.91
CA LEU A 126 -45.38 8.56 -10.85
C LEU A 126 -44.83 7.68 -11.99
N ARG A 127 -43.70 8.02 -12.54
CA ARG A 127 -42.99 7.16 -13.52
C ARG A 127 -42.54 5.88 -12.84
N LYS A 128 -42.58 4.75 -13.58
CA LYS A 128 -42.17 3.45 -13.07
C LYS A 128 -40.76 3.47 -12.49
N SER A 129 -39.79 4.07 -13.20
CA SER A 129 -38.40 4.19 -12.71
C SER A 129 -38.29 4.94 -11.38
N VAL A 130 -39.09 5.99 -11.17
CA VAL A 130 -39.10 6.74 -9.91
C VAL A 130 -39.73 5.93 -8.77
N LYS A 131 -40.77 5.15 -9.07
CA LYS A 131 -41.40 4.24 -8.10
C LYS A 131 -40.43 3.15 -7.65
N ASP A 132 -39.74 2.54 -8.61
CA ASP A 132 -38.78 1.47 -8.34
C ASP A 132 -37.59 2.01 -7.53
N GLU A 133 -37.07 3.20 -7.87
CA GLU A 133 -35.97 3.85 -7.14
C GLU A 133 -36.39 4.27 -5.73
N LEU A 134 -37.63 4.83 -5.57
CA LEU A 134 -38.18 5.19 -4.26
C LEU A 134 -38.35 3.97 -3.37
N PHE A 135 -38.90 2.89 -3.93
CA PHE A 135 -39.07 1.62 -3.24
C PHE A 135 -37.71 1.07 -2.75
N ASN A 136 -36.71 0.99 -3.66
CA ASN A 136 -35.39 0.47 -3.33
C ASN A 136 -34.68 1.33 -2.29
N THR A 137 -34.81 2.66 -2.38
CA THR A 137 -34.20 3.60 -1.42
C THR A 137 -34.78 3.43 -0.03
N LEU A 138 -36.12 3.36 0.09
CA LEU A 138 -36.79 3.18 1.38
C LEU A 138 -36.54 1.81 1.99
N LEU A 139 -36.50 0.76 1.17
CA LEU A 139 -36.11 -0.59 1.60
C LEU A 139 -34.69 -0.61 2.11
N GLY A 140 -33.79 0.05 1.38
CA GLY A 140 -32.36 0.16 1.78
C GLY A 140 -32.16 0.92 3.08
N GLU A 141 -32.88 2.01 3.30
CA GLU A 141 -32.82 2.74 4.58
C GLU A 141 -33.35 1.90 5.76
N GLY A 142 -34.40 1.10 5.54
CA GLY A 142 -34.89 0.15 6.55
C GLY A 142 -33.81 -0.85 6.94
N ILE A 143 -33.22 -1.51 5.96
CA ILE A 143 -32.18 -2.53 6.20
C ILE A 143 -30.94 -1.91 6.87
N LEU A 144 -30.54 -0.70 6.48
CA LEU A 144 -29.42 0.00 7.14
C LEU A 144 -29.74 0.31 8.61
N SER A 145 -31.00 0.70 8.92
CA SER A 145 -31.45 0.90 10.29
C SER A 145 -31.39 -0.41 11.09
N ASP A 146 -31.88 -1.51 10.51
CA ASP A 146 -31.84 -2.83 11.12
C ASP A 146 -30.39 -3.31 11.35
N LEU A 147 -29.49 -3.09 10.38
CA LEU A 147 -28.05 -3.39 10.51
C LEU A 147 -27.39 -2.57 11.61
N ASN A 148 -27.70 -1.28 11.71
CA ASN A 148 -27.16 -0.44 12.77
C ASN A 148 -27.62 -0.96 14.14
N HIS A 149 -28.90 -1.25 14.29
CA HIS A 149 -29.45 -1.83 15.52
C HIS A 149 -28.85 -3.20 15.84
N PHE A 150 -28.68 -4.04 14.82
CA PHE A 150 -28.04 -5.36 14.95
C PHE A 150 -26.61 -5.22 15.48
N PHE A 151 -25.77 -4.37 14.86
CA PHE A 151 -24.40 -4.17 15.34
C PHE A 151 -24.35 -3.56 16.75
N GLU A 152 -25.20 -2.58 17.04
CA GLU A 152 -25.27 -1.95 18.37
C GLU A 152 -25.71 -2.92 19.46
N SER A 153 -26.69 -3.78 19.18
CA SER A 153 -27.15 -4.81 20.12
C SER A 153 -26.07 -5.82 20.47
N HIS A 154 -25.10 -6.01 19.57
CA HIS A 154 -23.93 -6.86 19.77
C HIS A 154 -22.67 -6.08 20.17
N HIS A 155 -22.79 -4.80 20.54
CA HIS A 155 -21.69 -3.92 20.94
C HIS A 155 -20.61 -3.68 19.87
N ILE A 156 -21.00 -3.72 18.59
CA ILE A 156 -20.15 -3.49 17.44
C ILE A 156 -20.48 -2.12 16.81
N SER A 157 -19.47 -1.45 16.29
CA SER A 157 -19.66 -0.16 15.62
C SER A 157 -20.48 -0.30 14.33
N SER A 158 -21.49 0.53 14.16
CA SER A 158 -22.34 0.59 12.95
C SER A 158 -21.65 1.19 11.72
N LYS A 159 -20.37 1.62 11.83
CA LYS A 159 -19.62 2.20 10.70
C LYS A 159 -19.54 1.31 9.45
N TRP A 160 -19.67 0.00 9.60
CA TRP A 160 -19.61 -0.97 8.51
C TRP A 160 -20.96 -1.28 7.86
N SER A 161 -22.08 -0.82 8.44
CA SER A 161 -23.44 -1.16 7.97
C SER A 161 -23.64 -0.87 6.49
N ARG A 162 -23.17 0.29 6.01
CA ARG A 162 -23.31 0.65 4.60
C ARG A 162 -22.47 -0.25 3.68
N THR A 163 -21.25 -0.55 4.07
CA THR A 163 -20.37 -1.45 3.30
C THR A 163 -21.00 -2.84 3.20
N VAL A 164 -21.48 -3.37 4.32
CA VAL A 164 -22.15 -4.66 4.39
C VAL A 164 -23.43 -4.69 3.53
N TYR A 165 -24.25 -3.63 3.63
CA TYR A 165 -25.46 -3.51 2.79
C TYR A 165 -25.12 -3.44 1.29
N THR A 166 -24.05 -2.73 0.92
CA THR A 166 -23.63 -2.65 -0.47
C THR A 166 -23.28 -4.02 -1.06
N TYR A 167 -22.69 -4.92 -0.25
CA TYR A 167 -22.29 -6.26 -0.68
C TYR A 167 -23.46 -7.28 -0.63
N TYR A 168 -24.22 -7.31 0.47
CA TYR A 168 -25.19 -8.37 0.73
C TYR A 168 -26.65 -7.92 0.56
N GLY A 169 -26.89 -6.62 0.38
CA GLY A 169 -28.23 -6.06 0.17
C GLY A 169 -29.20 -6.45 1.28
N VAL A 170 -30.37 -6.94 0.88
CA VAL A 170 -31.44 -7.35 1.78
C VAL A 170 -31.12 -8.57 2.65
N GLN A 171 -30.09 -9.33 2.28
CA GLN A 171 -29.68 -10.55 2.99
C GLN A 171 -28.60 -10.29 4.05
N SER A 172 -28.20 -9.04 4.25
CA SER A 172 -27.06 -8.66 5.10
C SER A 172 -27.11 -9.30 6.49
N ILE A 173 -28.21 -9.18 7.20
CA ILE A 173 -28.32 -9.73 8.57
C ILE A 173 -28.30 -11.25 8.54
N ALA A 174 -29.05 -11.88 7.64
CA ALA A 174 -29.09 -13.33 7.54
C ALA A 174 -27.71 -13.95 7.21
N VAL A 175 -26.95 -13.29 6.35
CA VAL A 175 -25.57 -13.73 6.01
C VAL A 175 -24.66 -13.60 7.23
N ILE A 176 -24.76 -12.50 7.99
CA ILE A 176 -23.95 -12.31 9.20
C ILE A 176 -24.35 -13.28 10.31
N GLU A 177 -25.65 -13.54 10.51
CA GLU A 177 -26.13 -14.51 11.50
C GLU A 177 -25.67 -15.94 11.18
N ASP A 178 -25.65 -16.30 9.90
CA ASP A 178 -25.14 -17.60 9.45
C ASP A 178 -23.61 -17.71 9.64
N ASN A 179 -22.88 -16.70 9.18
CA ASN A 179 -21.43 -16.65 9.32
C ASN A 179 -20.89 -15.20 9.49
N PRO A 180 -20.66 -14.74 10.74
CA PRO A 180 -20.20 -13.38 11.02
C PRO A 180 -18.79 -13.08 10.46
N TYR A 181 -17.98 -14.09 10.18
CA TYR A 181 -16.64 -13.92 9.62
C TYR A 181 -16.65 -13.46 8.16
N THR A 182 -17.81 -13.53 7.48
CA THR A 182 -17.99 -12.92 6.15
C THR A 182 -17.70 -11.41 6.17
N LEU A 183 -17.86 -10.77 7.34
CA LEU A 183 -17.50 -9.35 7.55
C LEU A 183 -16.02 -9.06 7.28
N LEU A 184 -15.13 -9.99 7.57
CA LEU A 184 -13.67 -9.83 7.34
C LEU A 184 -13.32 -9.68 5.86
N ARG A 185 -14.20 -10.15 4.96
CA ARG A 185 -14.02 -10.03 3.50
C ARG A 185 -14.49 -8.69 2.95
N VAL A 186 -15.56 -8.13 3.54
CA VAL A 186 -16.21 -6.91 3.04
C VAL A 186 -15.80 -5.65 3.80
N ALA A 187 -15.26 -5.77 5.00
CA ALA A 187 -14.79 -4.69 5.87
C ALA A 187 -13.27 -4.85 6.16
N PRO A 188 -12.39 -4.42 5.24
CA PRO A 188 -10.94 -4.67 5.35
C PRO A 188 -10.27 -4.08 6.59
N ASP A 189 -10.90 -3.09 7.23
CA ASP A 189 -10.42 -2.46 8.47
C ASP A 189 -10.99 -3.11 9.75
N MET A 190 -11.78 -4.18 9.61
CA MET A 190 -12.30 -4.94 10.75
C MET A 190 -11.22 -5.90 11.25
N LEU A 191 -10.98 -5.90 12.55
CA LEU A 191 -10.07 -6.85 13.19
C LEU A 191 -10.76 -8.19 13.41
N PHE A 192 -10.01 -9.28 13.35
CA PHE A 192 -10.52 -10.64 13.60
C PHE A 192 -11.29 -10.71 14.94
N GLY A 193 -10.73 -10.20 16.04
CA GLY A 193 -11.37 -10.21 17.34
C GLY A 193 -12.74 -9.52 17.38
N THR A 194 -13.00 -8.53 16.49
CA THR A 194 -14.33 -7.90 16.41
C THR A 194 -15.36 -8.84 15.79
N ALA A 195 -15.00 -9.56 14.74
CA ALA A 195 -15.86 -10.56 14.11
C ALA A 195 -16.05 -11.78 15.05
N ASP A 196 -14.99 -12.18 15.76
CA ASP A 196 -15.01 -13.29 16.71
C ASP A 196 -15.91 -12.99 17.93
N THR A 197 -15.88 -11.76 18.46
CA THR A 197 -16.83 -11.33 19.50
C THR A 197 -18.30 -11.40 19.02
N LEU A 198 -18.56 -11.01 17.76
CA LEU A 198 -19.90 -11.17 17.19
C LEU A 198 -20.29 -12.64 17.07
N ALA A 199 -19.34 -13.47 16.62
CA ALA A 199 -19.55 -14.91 16.49
C ALA A 199 -19.89 -15.56 17.84
N GLU A 200 -19.19 -15.19 18.91
CA GLU A 200 -19.50 -15.65 20.27
C GLU A 200 -20.92 -15.27 20.69
N HIS A 201 -21.34 -14.02 20.44
CA HIS A 201 -22.71 -13.57 20.74
C HIS A 201 -23.79 -14.33 19.94
N LEU A 202 -23.43 -14.83 18.76
CA LEU A 202 -24.30 -15.65 17.90
C LEU A 202 -24.20 -17.15 18.20
N GLY A 203 -23.41 -17.55 19.24
CA GLY A 203 -23.27 -18.93 19.68
C GLY A 203 -22.25 -19.75 18.88
N ILE A 204 -21.42 -19.11 18.08
CA ILE A 204 -20.31 -19.74 17.35
C ILE A 204 -19.07 -19.65 18.23
N THR A 205 -18.67 -20.75 18.86
CA THR A 205 -17.59 -20.80 19.85
C THR A 205 -16.74 -22.06 19.71
N GLY A 206 -15.59 -22.09 20.39
CA GLY A 206 -14.72 -23.28 20.44
C GLY A 206 -14.22 -23.70 19.06
N SER A 207 -14.44 -24.96 18.73
CA SER A 207 -13.97 -25.62 17.51
C SER A 207 -15.00 -25.59 16.37
N ASP A 208 -15.93 -24.60 16.36
CA ASP A 208 -16.87 -24.44 15.23
C ASP A 208 -16.07 -24.27 13.93
N SER A 209 -16.43 -25.04 12.89
CA SER A 209 -15.69 -25.08 11.62
C SER A 209 -15.57 -23.69 10.98
N ARG A 210 -16.62 -22.84 11.06
CA ARG A 210 -16.62 -21.46 10.53
C ARG A 210 -15.58 -20.60 11.23
N ARG A 211 -15.39 -20.81 12.53
CA ARG A 211 -14.40 -20.11 13.35
C ARG A 211 -12.97 -20.52 12.99
N LEU A 212 -12.73 -21.85 12.88
CA LEU A 212 -11.45 -22.41 12.48
C LEU A 212 -11.06 -21.99 11.06
N GLU A 213 -11.98 -22.07 10.11
CA GLU A 213 -11.80 -21.60 8.72
C GLU A 213 -11.45 -20.13 8.65
N ALA A 214 -12.17 -19.29 9.37
CA ALA A 214 -11.92 -17.84 9.38
C ALA A 214 -10.58 -17.49 10.03
N GLY A 215 -10.21 -18.16 11.12
CA GLY A 215 -8.91 -18.00 11.78
C GLY A 215 -7.76 -18.39 10.85
N LEU A 216 -7.90 -19.53 10.18
CA LEU A 216 -6.93 -19.99 9.20
C LEU A 216 -6.79 -19.00 8.03
N GLU A 217 -7.91 -18.59 7.41
CA GLU A 217 -7.90 -17.61 6.32
C GLU A 217 -7.25 -16.29 6.76
N TRP A 218 -7.55 -15.83 7.98
CA TRP A 218 -6.95 -14.62 8.54
C TRP A 218 -5.44 -14.70 8.68
N ILE A 219 -4.93 -15.83 9.20
CA ILE A 219 -3.49 -16.05 9.34
C ILE A 219 -2.83 -16.16 7.97
N LEU A 220 -3.37 -17.00 7.08
CA LEU A 220 -2.80 -17.22 5.74
C LEU A 220 -2.74 -15.92 4.92
N ARG A 221 -3.79 -15.08 4.97
CA ARG A 221 -3.78 -13.74 4.34
C ARG A 221 -2.72 -12.81 4.94
N SER A 222 -2.42 -12.95 6.23
CA SER A 222 -1.40 -12.14 6.89
C SER A 222 0.02 -12.49 6.46
N LEU A 223 0.24 -13.69 5.91
CA LEU A 223 1.57 -14.18 5.50
C LEU A 223 2.18 -13.31 4.42
N ASP A 224 1.40 -12.90 3.44
CA ASP A 224 1.88 -12.02 2.36
C ASP A 224 2.47 -10.72 2.92
N ASN A 225 1.76 -10.07 3.84
CA ASN A 225 2.23 -8.86 4.51
C ASN A 225 3.48 -9.08 5.39
N GLN A 226 3.68 -10.32 5.89
CA GLN A 226 4.85 -10.71 6.66
C GLN A 226 6.01 -11.19 5.79
N GLY A 227 5.77 -11.36 4.49
CA GLY A 227 6.76 -11.79 3.52
C GLY A 227 6.92 -13.31 3.40
N HIS A 228 6.06 -14.10 4.09
CA HIS A 228 6.10 -15.56 4.04
C HIS A 228 5.29 -16.09 2.85
N THR A 229 5.80 -17.14 2.18
CA THR A 229 5.03 -17.93 1.20
C THR A 229 4.31 -19.09 1.86
N CYS A 230 4.88 -19.61 2.95
CA CYS A 230 4.39 -20.76 3.69
C CYS A 230 4.67 -20.62 5.18
N LEU A 231 4.14 -21.53 5.98
CA LEU A 231 4.53 -21.72 7.39
C LEU A 231 4.75 -23.19 7.72
N PRO A 232 5.71 -23.51 8.61
CA PRO A 232 5.75 -24.80 9.28
C PRO A 232 4.41 -25.07 9.99
N VAL A 233 3.90 -26.30 9.88
CA VAL A 233 2.59 -26.67 10.45
C VAL A 233 2.49 -26.38 11.95
N ASP A 234 3.54 -26.64 12.71
CA ASP A 234 3.57 -26.35 14.15
C ASP A 234 3.41 -24.87 14.47
N GLN A 235 4.01 -23.99 13.63
CA GLN A 235 3.85 -22.55 13.78
C GLN A 235 2.46 -22.09 13.38
N LEU A 236 1.86 -22.70 12.35
CA LEU A 236 0.49 -22.39 11.96
C LEU A 236 -0.49 -22.76 13.08
N ILE A 237 -0.34 -23.96 13.65
CA ILE A 237 -1.14 -24.44 14.80
C ILE A 237 -0.96 -23.49 15.99
N GLY A 238 0.28 -23.13 16.35
CA GLY A 238 0.54 -22.21 17.46
C GLY A 238 -0.09 -20.82 17.25
N ARG A 239 -0.03 -20.26 16.02
CA ARG A 239 -0.69 -18.98 15.72
C ARG A 239 -2.22 -19.06 15.74
N LEU A 240 -2.78 -20.21 15.36
CA LEU A 240 -4.23 -20.46 15.45
C LEU A 240 -4.68 -20.59 16.91
N ASP A 241 -3.91 -21.29 17.75
CA ASP A 241 -4.16 -21.39 19.18
C ASP A 241 -4.10 -19.99 19.85
N ASP A 242 -3.05 -19.21 19.57
CA ASP A 242 -2.92 -17.85 20.07
C ASP A 242 -4.11 -16.95 19.65
N LEU A 243 -4.61 -17.12 18.42
CA LEU A 243 -5.71 -16.32 17.88
C LEU A 243 -7.07 -16.75 18.42
N LEU A 244 -7.30 -18.07 18.48
CA LEU A 244 -8.62 -18.66 18.74
C LEU A 244 -8.76 -19.15 20.18
N GLN A 245 -7.66 -19.41 20.89
CA GLN A 245 -7.64 -20.02 22.23
C GLN A 245 -8.52 -21.28 22.28
N THR A 246 -8.32 -22.18 21.28
CA THR A 246 -9.06 -23.42 21.06
C THR A 246 -8.12 -24.61 21.26
N ASP A 247 -8.64 -25.80 21.54
CA ASP A 247 -7.86 -26.99 21.73
C ASP A 247 -6.93 -27.28 20.52
N VAL A 248 -5.66 -27.50 20.80
CA VAL A 248 -4.62 -27.73 19.78
C VAL A 248 -4.90 -28.98 18.94
N ASP A 249 -5.46 -30.03 19.56
CA ASP A 249 -5.81 -31.27 18.86
C ASP A 249 -6.95 -31.03 17.86
N ASP A 250 -7.93 -30.20 18.20
CA ASP A 250 -9.01 -29.82 17.29
C ASP A 250 -8.48 -29.04 16.09
N ILE A 251 -7.53 -28.10 16.31
CA ILE A 251 -6.88 -27.36 15.25
C ILE A 251 -6.07 -28.27 14.33
N ALA A 252 -5.30 -29.19 14.90
CA ALA A 252 -4.50 -30.15 14.14
C ALA A 252 -5.37 -31.07 13.26
N ASN A 253 -6.42 -31.65 13.83
CA ASN A 253 -7.38 -32.47 13.09
C ASN A 253 -8.09 -31.68 11.98
N PHE A 254 -8.41 -30.42 12.23
CA PHE A 254 -8.99 -29.53 11.21
C PHE A 254 -8.03 -29.30 10.04
N ILE A 255 -6.77 -28.98 10.30
CA ILE A 255 -5.75 -28.80 9.25
C ILE A 255 -5.57 -30.09 8.46
N GLU A 256 -5.46 -31.26 9.14
CA GLU A 256 -5.33 -32.56 8.49
C GLU A 256 -6.51 -32.84 7.57
N SER A 257 -7.74 -32.55 8.01
CA SER A 257 -8.93 -32.74 7.18
C SER A 257 -8.93 -31.88 5.92
N LEU A 258 -8.40 -30.63 5.99
CA LEU A 258 -8.28 -29.73 4.84
C LEU A 258 -7.20 -30.20 3.86
N LEU A 259 -6.10 -30.77 4.36
CA LEU A 259 -5.07 -31.38 3.52
C LEU A 259 -5.61 -32.59 2.77
N GLU A 260 -6.34 -33.48 3.44
CA GLU A 260 -6.98 -34.65 2.81
C GLU A 260 -8.01 -34.25 1.73
N GLN A 261 -8.72 -33.13 1.94
CA GLN A 261 -9.67 -32.59 0.97
C GLN A 261 -9.00 -31.83 -0.19
N GLY A 262 -7.67 -31.62 -0.14
CA GLY A 262 -6.97 -30.79 -1.12
C GLY A 262 -7.32 -29.30 -1.05
N ALA A 263 -7.86 -28.84 0.08
CA ALA A 263 -8.19 -27.43 0.30
C ALA A 263 -6.98 -26.58 0.73
N LEU A 264 -5.91 -27.25 1.18
CA LEU A 264 -4.61 -26.64 1.50
C LEU A 264 -3.51 -27.31 0.69
N TYR A 265 -2.50 -26.55 0.34
CA TYR A 265 -1.28 -27.05 -0.27
C TYR A 265 -0.19 -27.21 0.78
N SER A 266 0.61 -28.26 0.64
CA SER A 266 1.71 -28.54 1.57
C SER A 266 2.92 -29.11 0.85
N THR A 267 4.08 -28.97 1.48
CA THR A 267 5.36 -29.54 1.03
C THR A 267 6.18 -30.00 2.23
N TYR A 268 6.78 -31.18 2.15
CA TYR A 268 7.76 -31.63 3.13
C TYR A 268 9.16 -31.15 2.75
N TYR A 269 9.87 -30.57 3.72
CA TYR A 269 11.29 -30.27 3.61
C TYR A 269 11.97 -30.50 4.97
N GLU A 270 13.07 -31.28 4.99
CA GLU A 270 13.81 -31.65 6.21
C GLU A 270 12.89 -32.20 7.34
N ASP A 271 11.97 -33.08 6.99
CA ASP A 271 10.96 -33.68 7.89
C ASP A 271 9.94 -32.71 8.49
N ILE A 272 9.91 -31.45 8.02
CA ILE A 272 8.94 -30.43 8.41
C ILE A 272 7.88 -30.28 7.32
N LEU A 273 6.60 -30.29 7.72
CA LEU A 273 5.48 -30.00 6.84
C LEU A 273 5.24 -28.49 6.78
N TYR A 274 5.33 -27.91 5.58
CA TYR A 274 5.02 -26.49 5.31
C TYR A 274 3.67 -26.38 4.66
N ILE A 275 2.83 -25.48 5.17
CA ILE A 275 1.48 -25.19 4.69
C ILE A 275 1.48 -23.86 3.91
N TYR A 276 0.81 -23.86 2.78
CA TYR A 276 0.73 -22.73 1.86
C TYR A 276 -0.69 -22.25 1.62
N PRO A 277 -0.90 -20.94 1.44
CA PRO A 277 -2.03 -20.44 0.67
C PRO A 277 -1.92 -20.94 -0.79
N PRO A 278 -3.04 -21.29 -1.45
CA PRO A 278 -3.01 -21.86 -2.81
C PRO A 278 -2.23 -21.01 -3.80
N GLU A 279 -2.48 -19.68 -3.79
CA GLU A 279 -1.83 -18.73 -4.70
C GLU A 279 -0.31 -18.62 -4.47
N MET A 280 0.15 -18.78 -3.24
CA MET A 280 1.59 -18.74 -2.92
C MET A 280 2.28 -20.03 -3.36
N TYR A 281 1.63 -21.18 -3.18
CA TYR A 281 2.14 -22.48 -3.65
C TYR A 281 2.33 -22.46 -5.16
N VAL A 282 1.30 -22.08 -5.91
CA VAL A 282 1.36 -22.00 -7.37
C VAL A 282 2.45 -21.02 -7.80
N SER A 283 2.51 -19.84 -7.20
CA SER A 283 3.51 -18.83 -7.58
C SER A 283 4.94 -19.30 -7.32
N GLU A 284 5.18 -20.05 -6.25
CA GLU A 284 6.52 -20.56 -5.91
C GLU A 284 6.90 -21.74 -6.81
N VAL A 285 6.00 -22.72 -6.98
CA VAL A 285 6.25 -23.92 -7.79
C VAL A 285 6.43 -23.56 -9.27
N GLU A 286 5.48 -22.82 -9.83
CA GLU A 286 5.52 -22.44 -11.25
C GLU A 286 6.62 -21.42 -11.53
N GLY A 287 6.90 -20.49 -10.60
CA GLY A 287 8.04 -19.58 -10.72
C GLY A 287 9.37 -20.31 -10.81
N VAL A 288 9.54 -21.37 -10.04
CA VAL A 288 10.72 -22.25 -10.12
C VAL A 288 10.71 -23.06 -11.44
N HIS A 289 9.55 -23.59 -11.84
CA HIS A 289 9.42 -24.35 -13.08
C HIS A 289 9.88 -23.52 -14.28
N TYR A 290 9.34 -22.33 -14.48
CA TYR A 290 9.76 -21.43 -15.56
C TYR A 290 11.24 -21.06 -15.46
N THR A 291 11.76 -20.78 -14.25
CA THR A 291 13.19 -20.49 -14.08
C THR A 291 14.05 -21.66 -14.56
N ARG A 292 13.71 -22.89 -14.20
CA ARG A 292 14.44 -24.08 -14.61
C ARG A 292 14.42 -24.27 -16.14
N GLU A 293 13.29 -23.99 -16.80
CA GLU A 293 13.20 -24.09 -18.26
C GLU A 293 14.22 -23.19 -18.96
N PHE A 294 14.41 -21.95 -18.47
CA PHE A 294 15.42 -21.03 -19.00
C PHE A 294 16.87 -21.45 -18.71
N LEU A 295 17.09 -22.28 -17.70
CA LEU A 295 18.42 -22.77 -17.33
C LEU A 295 18.85 -24.04 -18.07
N LEU A 296 17.95 -24.66 -18.86
CA LEU A 296 18.26 -25.92 -19.56
C LEU A 296 19.32 -25.78 -20.66
N GLU A 297 19.33 -24.64 -21.34
CA GLU A 297 20.19 -24.41 -22.50
C GLU A 297 20.75 -22.99 -22.48
N ALA A 298 22.07 -22.87 -22.72
CA ALA A 298 22.67 -21.58 -23.04
C ALA A 298 22.34 -21.20 -24.49
N ASP A 299 22.14 -19.91 -24.73
CA ASP A 299 21.83 -19.37 -26.07
C ASP A 299 22.77 -18.18 -26.38
N PRO A 300 24.05 -18.44 -26.75
CA PRO A 300 25.02 -17.41 -26.99
C PRO A 300 24.67 -16.56 -28.21
N ILE A 301 24.63 -15.25 -28.05
CA ILE A 301 24.38 -14.33 -29.16
C ILE A 301 25.56 -14.32 -30.17
N ALA A 302 25.24 -14.11 -31.45
CA ALA A 302 26.24 -14.02 -32.53
C ALA A 302 26.98 -12.68 -32.52
N LEU A 303 27.83 -12.44 -31.52
CA LEU A 303 28.57 -11.19 -31.32
C LEU A 303 30.03 -11.47 -30.90
N ASP A 304 30.98 -10.77 -31.50
CA ASP A 304 32.37 -10.73 -30.97
C ASP A 304 32.40 -9.83 -29.72
N ILE A 305 32.19 -10.45 -28.56
CA ILE A 305 31.98 -9.77 -27.28
C ILE A 305 33.23 -8.94 -26.88
N PRO A 306 34.50 -9.43 -26.99
CA PRO A 306 35.67 -8.63 -26.67
C PRO A 306 35.78 -7.36 -27.51
N SER A 307 35.61 -7.48 -28.83
CA SER A 307 35.62 -6.32 -29.74
C SER A 307 34.49 -5.34 -29.48
N PHE A 308 33.30 -5.86 -29.16
CA PHE A 308 32.15 -5.04 -28.76
C PHE A 308 32.45 -4.23 -27.50
N ILE A 309 32.94 -4.88 -26.42
CA ILE A 309 33.26 -4.22 -25.15
C ILE A 309 34.32 -3.11 -25.40
N GLN A 310 35.38 -3.40 -26.11
CA GLN A 310 36.44 -2.41 -26.42
C GLN A 310 35.86 -1.21 -27.17
N LYS A 311 35.02 -1.44 -28.17
CA LYS A 311 34.39 -0.36 -28.94
C LYS A 311 33.43 0.45 -28.08
N PHE A 312 32.60 -0.21 -27.24
CA PHE A 312 31.67 0.46 -26.33
C PHE A 312 32.41 1.36 -25.33
N GLU A 313 33.53 0.86 -24.76
CA GLU A 313 34.39 1.65 -23.87
C GLU A 313 34.90 2.91 -24.55
N GLN A 314 35.39 2.80 -25.80
CA GLN A 314 35.86 3.93 -26.59
C GLN A 314 34.77 4.95 -26.92
N ASP A 315 33.62 4.47 -27.39
CA ASP A 315 32.48 5.30 -27.82
C ASP A 315 31.84 6.07 -26.65
N ASN A 316 31.91 5.53 -25.42
CA ASN A 316 31.31 6.13 -24.23
C ASN A 316 32.36 6.75 -23.26
N TYR A 317 33.65 6.75 -23.60
CA TYR A 317 34.72 7.28 -22.76
C TYR A 317 34.79 6.67 -21.36
N ILE A 318 34.54 5.36 -21.25
CA ILE A 318 34.56 4.61 -20.00
C ILE A 318 35.52 3.43 -20.07
N THR A 319 35.81 2.82 -18.93
CA THR A 319 36.53 1.54 -18.85
C THR A 319 35.75 0.63 -17.89
N PHE A 320 35.34 -0.52 -18.36
CA PHE A 320 34.69 -1.54 -17.52
C PHE A 320 35.76 -2.28 -16.68
N GLY A 321 35.42 -2.53 -15.43
CA GLY A 321 36.20 -3.44 -14.61
C GLY A 321 35.92 -4.91 -14.94
N ASP A 322 36.78 -5.79 -14.39
CA ASP A 322 36.69 -7.22 -14.71
C ASP A 322 35.35 -7.83 -14.42
N ALA A 323 34.74 -7.58 -13.25
CA ALA A 323 33.40 -8.07 -12.91
C ALA A 323 32.31 -7.49 -13.81
N GLN A 324 32.42 -6.26 -14.29
CA GLN A 324 31.48 -5.70 -15.24
C GLN A 324 31.59 -6.36 -16.62
N LYS A 325 32.81 -6.64 -17.08
CA LYS A 325 33.07 -7.39 -18.32
C LYS A 325 32.50 -8.82 -18.23
N GLU A 326 32.74 -9.47 -17.09
CA GLU A 326 32.17 -10.78 -16.79
C GLU A 326 30.64 -10.79 -16.84
N ALA A 327 30.00 -9.78 -16.23
CA ALA A 327 28.54 -9.64 -16.26
C ALA A 327 28.01 -9.49 -17.69
N ILE A 328 28.67 -8.68 -18.52
CA ILE A 328 28.30 -8.51 -19.93
C ILE A 328 28.48 -9.82 -20.70
N GLN A 329 29.61 -10.50 -20.52
CA GLN A 329 29.90 -11.77 -21.19
C GLN A 329 28.89 -12.85 -20.79
N LEU A 330 28.61 -12.98 -19.48
CA LEU A 330 27.67 -13.94 -18.94
C LEU A 330 26.27 -13.74 -19.53
N SER A 331 25.77 -12.50 -19.53
CA SER A 331 24.42 -12.16 -20.05
C SER A 331 24.30 -12.37 -21.57
N PHE A 332 25.36 -12.35 -22.32
CA PHE A 332 25.36 -12.66 -23.76
C PHE A 332 25.53 -14.15 -24.06
N PHE A 333 25.96 -14.91 -23.07
CA PHE A 333 26.16 -16.37 -23.22
C PHE A 333 24.97 -17.15 -22.70
N GLU A 334 24.43 -16.74 -21.54
CA GLU A 334 23.36 -17.45 -20.84
C GLU A 334 21.99 -16.85 -21.18
N LYS A 335 21.00 -17.72 -21.33
CA LYS A 335 19.61 -17.30 -21.58
C LYS A 335 18.98 -16.64 -20.36
N PHE A 336 19.37 -17.06 -19.16
CA PHE A 336 18.95 -16.50 -17.89
C PHE A 336 20.17 -16.14 -17.04
N SER A 337 20.30 -14.89 -16.63
CA SER A 337 21.42 -14.44 -15.82
C SER A 337 21.06 -13.38 -14.80
N LEU A 338 21.83 -13.34 -13.71
CA LEU A 338 21.66 -12.36 -12.63
C LEU A 338 22.88 -11.43 -12.55
N ILE A 339 22.60 -10.14 -12.30
CA ILE A 339 23.63 -9.14 -11.99
C ILE A 339 23.27 -8.48 -10.67
N THR A 340 24.08 -8.69 -9.64
CA THR A 340 23.85 -8.07 -8.33
C THR A 340 25.02 -7.17 -7.94
N GLY A 341 24.69 -6.08 -7.24
CA GLY A 341 25.71 -5.17 -6.72
C GLY A 341 25.13 -3.93 -6.08
N GLY A 342 25.89 -3.33 -5.19
CA GLY A 342 25.49 -2.13 -4.46
C GLY A 342 25.43 -0.87 -5.34
N PRO A 343 25.18 0.29 -4.72
CA PRO A 343 25.15 1.57 -5.43
C PRO A 343 26.52 1.93 -6.00
N GLY A 344 26.53 2.54 -7.18
CA GLY A 344 27.77 3.01 -7.80
C GLY A 344 28.63 1.92 -8.45
N THR A 345 28.18 0.67 -8.53
CA THR A 345 28.89 -0.43 -9.20
C THR A 345 28.72 -0.44 -10.72
N GLY A 346 27.92 0.47 -11.28
CA GLY A 346 27.76 0.64 -12.72
C GLY A 346 26.70 -0.27 -13.35
N LYS A 347 25.75 -0.80 -12.61
CA LYS A 347 24.63 -1.63 -13.12
C LYS A 347 23.96 -1.03 -14.34
N THR A 348 23.57 0.23 -14.26
CA THR A 348 22.89 0.93 -15.37
C THR A 348 23.76 1.08 -16.62
N THR A 349 25.07 1.26 -16.45
CA THR A 349 26.02 1.30 -17.57
C THR A 349 26.14 -0.05 -18.25
N ILE A 350 26.10 -1.15 -17.45
CA ILE A 350 26.06 -2.51 -17.98
C ILE A 350 24.76 -2.72 -18.76
N ILE A 351 23.59 -2.33 -18.22
CA ILE A 351 22.32 -2.44 -18.94
C ILE A 351 22.37 -1.71 -20.29
N LYS A 352 22.93 -0.50 -20.34
CA LYS A 352 23.11 0.25 -21.60
C LYS A 352 23.98 -0.52 -22.59
N ALA A 353 25.05 -1.16 -22.12
CA ALA A 353 25.90 -2.01 -22.96
C ALA A 353 25.17 -3.26 -23.45
N LEU A 354 24.41 -3.93 -22.56
CA LEU A 354 23.64 -5.13 -22.92
C LEU A 354 22.61 -4.83 -24.01
N VAL A 355 21.83 -3.76 -23.89
CA VAL A 355 20.85 -3.37 -24.92
C VAL A 355 21.52 -3.19 -26.28
N LYS A 356 22.64 -2.45 -26.33
CA LYS A 356 23.38 -2.24 -27.58
C LYS A 356 23.99 -3.52 -28.14
N GLY A 357 24.49 -4.39 -27.27
CA GLY A 357 25.09 -5.66 -27.67
C GLY A 357 24.03 -6.63 -28.24
N PHE A 358 22.88 -6.78 -27.60
CA PHE A 358 21.78 -7.58 -28.10
C PHE A 358 21.26 -7.11 -29.46
N GLN A 359 21.12 -5.78 -29.65
CA GLN A 359 20.76 -5.20 -30.93
C GLN A 359 21.77 -5.55 -32.05
N LEU A 360 23.07 -5.47 -31.75
CA LEU A 360 24.12 -5.85 -32.69
C LEU A 360 24.16 -7.36 -32.94
N GLY A 361 23.78 -8.16 -31.95
CA GLY A 361 23.61 -9.61 -32.06
C GLY A 361 22.37 -10.05 -32.86
N GLY A 362 21.53 -9.10 -33.29
CA GLY A 362 20.36 -9.37 -34.12
C GLY A 362 19.04 -9.51 -33.35
N LEU A 363 19.04 -9.32 -32.03
CA LEU A 363 17.84 -9.34 -31.17
C LEU A 363 17.29 -7.91 -31.04
N GLY A 364 16.13 -7.65 -31.63
CA GLY A 364 15.60 -6.28 -31.76
C GLY A 364 14.48 -5.91 -30.82
N ARG A 365 13.71 -6.89 -30.32
CA ARG A 365 12.56 -6.69 -29.44
C ARG A 365 13.01 -6.76 -27.98
N ILE A 366 13.65 -5.69 -27.52
CA ILE A 366 14.24 -5.59 -26.17
C ILE A 366 13.32 -4.77 -25.28
N ILE A 367 12.95 -5.30 -24.14
CA ILE A 367 12.17 -4.60 -23.11
C ILE A 367 13.02 -4.37 -21.86
N LEU A 368 13.02 -3.12 -21.41
CA LEU A 368 13.50 -2.75 -20.09
C LEU A 368 12.31 -2.56 -19.15
N CYS A 369 12.37 -3.16 -17.97
CA CYS A 369 11.30 -2.99 -16.99
C CYS A 369 11.82 -2.92 -15.55
N ALA A 370 10.96 -2.40 -14.66
CA ALA A 370 11.22 -2.32 -13.24
C ALA A 370 9.91 -2.48 -12.44
N PRO A 371 9.96 -2.85 -11.15
CA PRO A 371 8.76 -3.01 -10.32
C PRO A 371 7.97 -1.71 -10.10
N THR A 372 8.62 -0.54 -10.13
CA THR A 372 7.99 0.76 -9.86
C THR A 372 8.13 1.73 -11.02
N GLY A 373 7.16 2.66 -11.18
CA GLY A 373 7.19 3.68 -12.22
C GLY A 373 8.43 4.58 -12.15
N ARG A 374 8.85 4.91 -10.94
CA ARG A 374 10.04 5.75 -10.72
C ARG A 374 11.34 5.05 -11.12
N ALA A 375 11.46 3.76 -10.80
CA ALA A 375 12.62 2.95 -11.22
C ALA A 375 12.66 2.81 -12.75
N ALA A 376 11.52 2.50 -13.39
CA ALA A 376 11.42 2.39 -14.83
C ALA A 376 11.84 3.69 -15.53
N LYS A 377 11.36 4.82 -15.03
CA LYS A 377 11.69 6.14 -15.57
C LYS A 377 13.16 6.48 -15.44
N ARG A 378 13.74 6.24 -14.25
CA ARG A 378 15.18 6.41 -14.03
C ARG A 378 16.00 5.53 -14.97
N LEU A 379 15.54 4.30 -15.21
CA LEU A 379 16.18 3.39 -16.15
C LEU A 379 16.14 3.96 -17.57
N THR A 380 15.00 4.53 -18.00
CA THR A 380 14.89 5.24 -19.29
C THR A 380 15.89 6.40 -19.40
N GLU A 381 15.94 7.28 -18.40
CA GLU A 381 16.83 8.44 -18.40
C GLU A 381 18.31 8.05 -18.48
N ALA A 382 18.70 7.01 -17.75
CA ALA A 382 20.09 6.59 -17.65
C ALA A 382 20.58 5.74 -18.85
N THR A 383 19.67 4.97 -19.46
CA THR A 383 19.99 4.11 -20.60
C THR A 383 19.70 4.76 -21.95
N GLU A 384 18.83 5.77 -21.98
CA GLU A 384 18.25 6.38 -23.20
C GLU A 384 17.35 5.41 -23.99
N PHE A 385 16.91 4.29 -23.36
CA PHE A 385 15.96 3.33 -23.89
C PHE A 385 14.69 3.36 -23.05
N GLU A 386 13.53 3.26 -23.71
CA GLU A 386 12.24 3.27 -23.01
C GLU A 386 12.13 2.06 -22.08
N ALA A 387 11.80 2.33 -20.81
CA ALA A 387 11.53 1.31 -19.83
C ALA A 387 10.10 1.49 -19.27
N THR A 388 9.48 0.39 -18.87
CA THR A 388 8.11 0.37 -18.37
C THR A 388 8.04 -0.33 -17.01
N THR A 389 6.91 -0.20 -16.30
CA THR A 389 6.68 -1.03 -15.11
C THR A 389 6.26 -2.43 -15.50
N ILE A 390 6.61 -3.42 -14.66
CA ILE A 390 6.18 -4.82 -14.86
C ILE A 390 4.65 -4.89 -14.93
N HIS A 391 3.93 -4.20 -14.06
CA HIS A 391 2.46 -4.18 -14.07
C HIS A 391 1.89 -3.63 -15.40
N ARG A 392 2.47 -2.55 -15.93
CA ARG A 392 2.03 -2.00 -17.23
C ARG A 392 2.34 -2.95 -18.39
N LEU A 393 3.47 -3.64 -18.29
CA LEU A 393 3.88 -4.62 -19.29
C LEU A 393 2.92 -5.82 -19.35
N LEU A 394 2.49 -6.31 -18.18
CA LEU A 394 1.61 -7.47 -18.05
C LEU A 394 0.13 -7.15 -18.24
N VAL A 395 -0.28 -5.87 -18.16
CA VAL A 395 -1.67 -5.38 -18.31
C VAL A 395 -2.63 -6.00 -17.30
N PRO A 396 -2.85 -5.34 -16.13
CA PRO A 396 -3.75 -5.85 -15.09
C PRO A 396 -5.20 -6.01 -15.60
N VAL A 397 -5.87 -7.06 -15.16
CA VAL A 397 -7.30 -7.29 -15.42
C VAL A 397 -8.12 -6.43 -14.45
N GLN A 398 -9.03 -5.59 -14.97
CA GLN A 398 -9.83 -4.70 -14.13
C GLN A 398 -10.84 -5.50 -13.28
N GLY A 399 -10.85 -5.22 -11.98
CA GLY A 399 -11.82 -5.80 -11.04
C GLY A 399 -11.47 -7.18 -10.52
N SER A 400 -10.29 -7.70 -10.84
CA SER A 400 -9.76 -8.95 -10.31
C SER A 400 -8.63 -8.73 -9.29
N ASP A 401 -7.95 -9.79 -8.88
CA ASP A 401 -6.77 -9.71 -8.00
C ASP A 401 -5.67 -8.84 -8.63
N SER A 402 -4.88 -8.17 -7.80
CA SER A 402 -3.78 -7.30 -8.22
C SER A 402 -2.67 -8.01 -9.02
N TYR A 403 -2.68 -9.34 -9.04
CA TYR A 403 -1.74 -10.20 -9.77
C TYR A 403 -2.40 -10.96 -10.93
N ASP A 404 -3.64 -10.64 -11.28
CA ASP A 404 -4.28 -11.15 -12.49
C ASP A 404 -3.94 -10.25 -13.68
N PHE A 405 -3.25 -10.82 -14.66
CA PHE A 405 -2.76 -10.08 -15.81
C PHE A 405 -3.27 -10.69 -17.12
N THR A 406 -3.43 -9.83 -18.14
CA THR A 406 -3.81 -10.26 -19.47
C THR A 406 -2.67 -11.01 -20.16
N LYS A 407 -1.42 -10.52 -19.96
CA LYS A 407 -0.23 -11.20 -20.48
C LYS A 407 0.16 -12.33 -19.53
N ASN A 408 0.23 -13.55 -20.08
CA ASN A 408 0.49 -14.79 -19.38
C ASN A 408 0.98 -15.87 -20.37
N GLU A 409 0.95 -17.14 -20.00
CA GLU A 409 1.37 -18.25 -20.86
C GLU A 409 0.52 -18.38 -22.16
N ASP A 410 -0.78 -18.05 -22.08
CA ASP A 410 -1.69 -18.13 -23.24
C ASP A 410 -1.55 -16.92 -24.18
N ASP A 411 -1.14 -15.77 -23.67
CA ASP A 411 -0.87 -14.54 -24.44
C ASP A 411 0.48 -13.94 -24.04
N PRO A 412 1.61 -14.57 -24.45
CA PRO A 412 2.94 -14.15 -24.04
C PRO A 412 3.34 -12.78 -24.62
N LEU A 413 4.40 -12.23 -24.07
CA LEU A 413 5.02 -11.00 -24.56
C LEU A 413 5.70 -11.25 -25.90
N ASP A 414 5.67 -10.27 -26.81
CA ASP A 414 6.40 -10.33 -28.08
C ASP A 414 7.79 -9.71 -27.93
N ILE A 415 8.74 -10.48 -27.38
CA ILE A 415 10.08 -10.02 -27.00
C ILE A 415 11.16 -11.04 -27.35
N ASP A 416 12.38 -10.54 -27.58
CA ASP A 416 13.60 -11.34 -27.70
C ASP A 416 14.43 -11.28 -26.43
N VAL A 417 14.39 -10.14 -25.71
CA VAL A 417 15.17 -9.90 -24.49
C VAL A 417 14.36 -9.09 -23.49
N ILE A 418 14.41 -9.48 -22.23
CA ILE A 418 13.91 -8.67 -21.12
C ILE A 418 15.01 -8.41 -20.09
N ILE A 419 15.15 -7.15 -19.68
CA ILE A 419 16.07 -6.75 -18.62
C ILE A 419 15.24 -6.13 -17.50
N ILE A 420 15.32 -6.71 -16.31
CA ILE A 420 14.52 -6.35 -15.14
C ILE A 420 15.46 -5.67 -14.13
N ASP A 421 15.30 -4.38 -13.89
CA ASP A 421 16.07 -3.65 -12.88
C ASP A 421 15.31 -3.52 -11.56
N GLU A 422 16.03 -3.20 -10.47
CA GLU A 422 15.50 -3.12 -9.09
C GLU A 422 14.79 -4.41 -8.63
N ALA A 423 15.35 -5.57 -9.01
CA ALA A 423 14.73 -6.87 -8.75
C ALA A 423 14.65 -7.25 -7.25
N SER A 424 15.34 -6.54 -6.35
CA SER A 424 15.16 -6.67 -4.90
C SER A 424 13.71 -6.41 -4.44
N MET A 425 12.91 -5.72 -5.27
CA MET A 425 11.51 -5.41 -5.00
C MET A 425 10.52 -6.45 -5.57
N LEU A 426 10.99 -7.51 -6.24
CA LEU A 426 10.14 -8.55 -6.81
C LEU A 426 9.70 -9.54 -5.73
N ASN A 427 8.40 -9.61 -5.44
CA ASN A 427 7.81 -10.69 -4.65
C ASN A 427 7.53 -11.92 -5.55
N VAL A 428 7.22 -13.05 -4.92
CA VAL A 428 7.06 -14.33 -5.63
C VAL A 428 5.90 -14.30 -6.64
N ARG A 429 4.78 -13.63 -6.31
CA ARG A 429 3.61 -13.57 -7.19
C ARG A 429 3.89 -12.76 -8.46
N LEU A 430 4.51 -11.58 -8.31
CA LEU A 430 4.87 -10.75 -9.46
C LEU A 430 5.94 -11.40 -10.32
N PHE A 431 6.90 -12.09 -9.70
CA PHE A 431 7.92 -12.86 -10.40
C PHE A 431 7.29 -13.98 -11.23
N TYR A 432 6.42 -14.81 -10.62
CA TYR A 432 5.69 -15.85 -11.32
C TYR A 432 4.90 -15.30 -12.51
N SER A 433 4.07 -14.27 -12.28
CA SER A 433 3.26 -13.68 -13.36
C SER A 433 4.11 -13.15 -14.51
N LEU A 434 5.29 -12.58 -14.21
CA LEU A 434 6.22 -12.10 -15.22
C LEU A 434 6.83 -13.26 -16.00
N MET A 435 7.33 -14.29 -15.29
CA MET A 435 7.98 -15.45 -15.94
C MET A 435 7.01 -16.22 -16.83
N ALA A 436 5.75 -16.37 -16.42
CA ALA A 436 4.69 -17.00 -17.21
C ALA A 436 4.38 -16.26 -18.54
N ALA A 437 4.64 -14.95 -18.58
CA ALA A 437 4.40 -14.13 -19.78
C ALA A 437 5.61 -14.05 -20.72
N ILE A 438 6.80 -14.51 -20.31
CA ILE A 438 8.03 -14.43 -21.11
C ILE A 438 8.12 -15.65 -22.03
N PRO A 439 8.27 -15.47 -23.38
CA PRO A 439 8.51 -16.58 -24.29
C PRO A 439 9.79 -17.35 -23.95
N LYS A 440 9.75 -18.68 -24.11
CA LYS A 440 10.88 -19.57 -23.78
C LYS A 440 12.17 -19.28 -24.57
N GLU A 441 12.03 -18.63 -25.72
CA GLU A 441 13.13 -18.23 -26.59
C GLU A 441 13.82 -16.92 -26.16
N ALA A 442 13.21 -16.17 -25.27
CA ALA A 442 13.74 -14.87 -24.84
C ALA A 442 14.90 -14.99 -23.86
N HIS A 443 15.82 -14.02 -23.91
CA HIS A 443 16.84 -13.83 -22.87
C HIS A 443 16.26 -13.06 -21.69
N VAL A 444 16.57 -13.50 -20.46
CA VAL A 444 16.11 -12.89 -19.19
C VAL A 444 17.30 -12.44 -18.38
N ILE A 445 17.44 -11.16 -18.16
CA ILE A 445 18.50 -10.58 -17.33
C ILE A 445 17.87 -9.90 -16.12
N ILE A 446 18.18 -10.37 -14.94
CA ILE A 446 17.69 -9.82 -13.67
C ILE A 446 18.80 -9.01 -13.01
N VAL A 447 18.52 -7.74 -12.73
CA VAL A 447 19.50 -6.81 -12.14
C VAL A 447 18.94 -6.28 -10.82
N GLY A 448 19.75 -6.28 -9.76
CA GLY A 448 19.29 -5.78 -8.47
C GLY A 448 20.42 -5.65 -7.44
N ASP A 449 20.01 -5.29 -6.24
CA ASP A 449 20.89 -5.20 -5.08
C ASP A 449 20.29 -6.05 -3.95
N VAL A 450 20.89 -7.22 -3.71
CA VAL A 450 20.39 -8.20 -2.73
C VAL A 450 20.49 -7.70 -1.28
N ASP A 451 21.32 -6.71 -1.03
CA ASP A 451 21.56 -6.16 0.30
C ASP A 451 20.57 -5.05 0.68
N GLN A 452 19.72 -4.59 -0.26
CA GLN A 452 18.62 -3.67 0.01
C GLN A 452 17.45 -4.35 0.74
N LEU A 453 16.43 -3.54 1.08
CA LEU A 453 15.21 -4.05 1.69
C LEU A 453 14.58 -5.14 0.81
N PRO A 454 14.01 -6.18 1.43
CA PRO A 454 13.25 -7.21 0.75
C PRO A 454 11.99 -6.63 0.10
N PRO A 455 11.35 -7.38 -0.84
CA PRO A 455 10.12 -6.94 -1.48
C PRO A 455 8.98 -6.76 -0.47
N ILE A 456 8.02 -5.89 -0.81
CA ILE A 456 6.73 -5.87 -0.15
C ILE A 456 5.93 -7.05 -0.70
N GLY A 457 5.41 -7.90 0.21
CA GLY A 457 4.76 -9.16 -0.16
C GLY A 457 5.68 -10.38 0.00
N ALA A 458 5.13 -11.55 -0.29
CA ALA A 458 5.72 -12.86 0.01
C ALA A 458 6.91 -13.22 -0.87
N GLY A 459 7.85 -13.98 -0.30
CA GLY A 459 9.02 -14.53 -0.98
C GLY A 459 10.25 -13.62 -0.92
N PHE A 460 11.38 -14.16 -1.39
CA PHE A 460 12.69 -13.49 -1.38
C PHE A 460 13.45 -13.78 -2.68
N VAL A 461 12.73 -13.64 -3.81
CA VAL A 461 13.11 -14.16 -5.13
C VAL A 461 14.56 -13.88 -5.51
N LEU A 462 15.01 -12.62 -5.50
CA LEU A 462 16.39 -12.29 -5.89
C LEU A 462 17.42 -12.98 -5.00
N LYS A 463 17.16 -13.04 -3.70
CA LYS A 463 18.04 -13.70 -2.74
C LYS A 463 18.03 -15.22 -2.94
N ASP A 464 16.84 -15.80 -3.10
CA ASP A 464 16.68 -17.26 -3.29
C ASP A 464 17.32 -17.73 -4.58
N LEU A 465 17.19 -16.97 -5.68
CA LEU A 465 17.89 -17.24 -6.95
C LEU A 465 19.41 -17.24 -6.76
N LEU A 466 19.96 -16.24 -6.06
CA LEU A 466 21.41 -16.14 -5.81
C LEU A 466 21.91 -17.23 -4.87
N ASP A 467 21.21 -17.46 -3.75
CA ASP A 467 21.60 -18.44 -2.72
C ASP A 467 21.37 -19.90 -3.18
N SER A 468 20.67 -20.11 -4.29
CA SER A 468 20.47 -21.45 -4.87
C SER A 468 21.75 -22.00 -5.50
N ASP A 469 22.66 -21.16 -5.94
CA ASP A 469 23.83 -21.52 -6.77
C ASP A 469 23.45 -22.24 -8.09
N CYS A 470 22.16 -22.25 -8.47
CA CYS A 470 21.69 -22.86 -9.71
C CYS A 470 21.67 -21.89 -10.90
N VAL A 471 21.63 -20.60 -10.61
CA VAL A 471 21.47 -19.56 -11.62
C VAL A 471 22.83 -18.88 -11.89
N PRO A 472 23.25 -18.71 -13.15
CA PRO A 472 24.44 -17.95 -13.49
C PRO A 472 24.35 -16.51 -13.02
N TYR A 473 25.30 -16.02 -12.25
CA TYR A 473 25.30 -14.67 -11.74
C TYR A 473 26.68 -14.02 -11.69
N THR A 474 26.69 -12.69 -11.72
CA THR A 474 27.88 -11.90 -11.44
C THR A 474 27.62 -10.92 -10.29
N ARG A 475 28.54 -10.91 -9.32
CA ARG A 475 28.49 -9.98 -8.19
C ARG A 475 29.47 -8.82 -8.40
N LEU A 476 28.93 -7.60 -8.51
CA LEU A 476 29.71 -6.39 -8.72
C LEU A 476 30.18 -5.83 -7.38
N ASN A 477 31.45 -6.02 -7.07
CA ASN A 477 32.06 -5.62 -5.78
C ASN A 477 32.91 -4.35 -5.87
N GLN A 478 33.22 -3.87 -7.09
CA GLN A 478 34.04 -2.68 -7.30
C GLN A 478 33.20 -1.42 -7.52
N ILE A 479 33.61 -0.32 -6.91
CA ILE A 479 32.94 0.97 -6.97
C ILE A 479 33.59 1.80 -8.07
N TYR A 480 32.78 2.24 -9.05
CA TYR A 480 33.23 3.04 -10.18
C TYR A 480 32.74 4.49 -10.16
N ARG A 481 32.05 4.91 -9.08
CA ARG A 481 31.59 6.30 -8.94
C ARG A 481 32.84 7.20 -8.89
N GLN A 482 32.99 8.04 -9.91
CA GLN A 482 34.10 8.97 -10.08
C GLN A 482 34.26 9.89 -8.87
N SER A 483 35.13 9.51 -7.97
CA SER A 483 35.97 10.29 -7.07
C SER A 483 36.51 9.35 -6.00
N SER A 484 37.82 9.22 -5.92
CA SER A 484 38.48 8.64 -4.76
C SER A 484 38.03 9.38 -3.50
N GLY A 485 37.26 8.67 -2.62
CA GLY A 485 36.79 9.20 -1.34
C GLY A 485 35.29 9.44 -1.21
N ASN A 486 34.41 8.70 -1.91
CA ASN A 486 32.96 8.81 -1.68
C ASN A 486 32.59 8.15 -0.35
N THR A 487 32.57 8.97 0.72
CA THR A 487 32.28 8.54 2.10
C THR A 487 30.89 7.95 2.27
N ILE A 488 29.93 8.28 1.40
CA ILE A 488 28.57 7.67 1.41
C ILE A 488 28.69 6.19 1.06
N VAL A 489 29.38 5.87 0.00
CA VAL A 489 29.51 4.49 -0.49
C VAL A 489 30.36 3.65 0.49
N GLU A 490 31.45 4.19 1.00
CA GLU A 490 32.28 3.54 2.02
C GLU A 490 31.45 3.25 3.29
N SER A 491 30.64 4.22 3.75
CA SER A 491 29.74 4.05 4.89
C SER A 491 28.66 3.01 4.63
N ALA A 492 28.06 2.98 3.44
CA ALA A 492 27.08 1.98 3.06
C ALA A 492 27.67 0.56 3.08
N TYR A 493 28.89 0.37 2.53
CA TYR A 493 29.55 -0.94 2.58
C TYR A 493 29.99 -1.34 4.00
N ALA A 494 30.43 -0.39 4.83
CA ALA A 494 30.71 -0.65 6.25
C ALA A 494 29.44 -1.16 6.95
N ILE A 495 28.32 -0.44 6.80
CA ILE A 495 27.02 -0.86 7.34
C ILE A 495 26.67 -2.27 6.86
N ASN A 496 26.82 -2.55 5.57
CA ASN A 496 26.48 -3.86 4.99
C ASN A 496 27.34 -5.00 5.58
N ARG A 497 28.62 -4.75 5.83
CA ARG A 497 29.51 -5.72 6.50
C ARG A 497 29.30 -5.85 8.00
N GLY A 498 28.38 -5.05 8.60
CA GLY A 498 28.16 -5.02 10.05
C GLY A 498 29.17 -4.19 10.81
N GLU A 499 29.90 -3.33 10.12
CA GLU A 499 30.87 -2.39 10.68
C GLU A 499 30.24 -1.01 10.86
N MET A 500 30.60 -0.33 11.95
CA MET A 500 30.11 1.04 12.17
C MET A 500 30.68 2.00 11.14
N PRO A 501 29.84 2.80 10.47
CA PRO A 501 30.33 3.90 9.66
C PRO A 501 31.02 4.94 10.55
N ASN A 502 31.91 5.73 9.98
CA ASN A 502 32.61 6.79 10.71
C ASN A 502 31.64 7.94 11.07
N LEU A 503 31.12 7.92 12.29
CA LEU A 503 30.19 8.93 12.79
C LEU A 503 30.87 10.20 13.34
N ASP A 504 32.16 10.14 13.66
CA ASP A 504 32.93 11.25 14.24
C ASP A 504 33.62 12.09 13.16
N GLY A 505 33.71 11.55 11.93
CA GLY A 505 34.30 12.23 10.78
C GLY A 505 33.38 13.32 10.24
N VAL A 506 33.86 14.55 10.13
CA VAL A 506 33.17 15.62 9.42
C VAL A 506 33.55 15.50 7.95
N SER A 507 32.73 14.79 7.16
CA SER A 507 32.83 14.84 5.71
C SER A 507 31.68 15.69 5.16
N GLU A 508 31.90 16.35 4.02
CA GLU A 508 30.80 17.09 3.36
C GLU A 508 29.71 16.16 2.83
N GLU A 509 30.07 14.89 2.55
CA GLU A 509 29.18 13.91 1.96
C GLU A 509 28.41 13.06 3.01
N PHE A 510 29.02 12.77 4.17
CA PHE A 510 28.42 11.94 5.23
C PHE A 510 28.63 12.60 6.59
N SER A 511 27.56 12.87 7.29
CA SER A 511 27.60 13.52 8.61
C SER A 511 26.59 12.91 9.59
N PHE A 512 26.95 12.96 10.87
CA PHE A 512 26.10 12.51 11.98
C PHE A 512 25.85 13.66 12.95
N ILE A 513 24.58 13.88 13.30
CA ILE A 513 24.17 14.89 14.27
C ILE A 513 23.59 14.14 15.48
N PRO A 514 24.33 14.09 16.62
CA PRO A 514 23.86 13.43 17.80
C PRO A 514 22.74 14.20 18.50
N VAL A 515 21.67 13.50 18.88
CA VAL A 515 20.52 14.04 19.61
C VAL A 515 20.23 13.24 20.86
N LYS A 516 19.71 13.91 21.91
CA LYS A 516 19.40 13.27 23.19
C LYS A 516 17.88 13.13 23.46
N SER A 517 17.06 13.85 22.71
CA SER A 517 15.61 13.84 22.87
C SER A 517 14.92 13.97 21.51
N TYR A 518 13.63 13.67 21.49
CA TYR A 518 12.77 13.83 20.31
C TYR A 518 12.73 15.30 19.85
N ASP A 519 12.53 16.24 20.77
CA ASP A 519 12.47 17.67 20.43
C ASP A 519 13.78 18.17 19.81
N MET A 520 14.92 17.69 20.31
CA MET A 520 16.23 17.98 19.70
C MET A 520 16.34 17.38 18.30
N MET A 521 15.83 16.17 18.09
CA MET A 521 15.80 15.53 16.78
C MET A 521 14.97 16.34 15.79
N MET A 522 13.74 16.70 16.16
CA MET A 522 12.86 17.50 15.30
C MET A 522 13.46 18.85 14.95
N LYS A 523 14.00 19.54 15.94
CA LYS A 523 14.69 20.82 15.72
C LYS A 523 15.88 20.66 14.77
N ALA A 524 16.73 19.66 15.02
CA ALA A 524 17.90 19.40 14.18
C ALA A 524 17.49 19.06 12.73
N ILE A 525 16.44 18.24 12.52
CA ILE A 525 15.92 17.93 11.19
C ILE A 525 15.46 19.19 10.46
N ILE A 526 14.69 20.06 11.13
CA ILE A 526 14.19 21.30 10.56
C ILE A 526 15.36 22.25 10.20
N ASP A 527 16.31 22.43 11.13
CA ASP A 527 17.46 23.30 10.93
C ASP A 527 18.33 22.80 9.76
N VAL A 528 18.55 21.49 9.68
CA VAL A 528 19.29 20.85 8.59
C VAL A 528 18.52 20.99 7.27
N TYR A 529 17.23 20.70 7.24
CA TYR A 529 16.42 20.81 6.03
C TYR A 529 16.46 22.24 5.45
N LYS A 530 16.24 23.25 6.30
CA LYS A 530 16.31 24.67 5.90
C LYS A 530 17.69 25.03 5.33
N ARG A 531 18.77 24.61 6.02
CA ARG A 531 20.13 24.88 5.58
C ARG A 531 20.41 24.23 4.23
N GLU A 532 20.12 22.94 4.07
CA GLU A 532 20.42 22.23 2.82
C GLU A 532 19.51 22.68 1.68
N GLN A 533 18.28 23.14 1.95
CA GLN A 533 17.39 23.71 0.95
C GLN A 533 17.96 24.98 0.26
N GLU A 534 18.81 25.73 0.95
CA GLU A 534 19.47 26.90 0.36
C GLU A 534 20.53 26.54 -0.69
N TYR A 535 21.03 25.31 -0.67
CA TYR A 535 22.12 24.83 -1.55
C TYR A 535 21.64 23.88 -2.67
N VAL A 536 20.37 23.51 -2.71
CA VAL A 536 19.79 22.71 -3.78
C VAL A 536 19.05 23.59 -4.76
N GLU A 537 19.25 23.36 -6.06
CA GLU A 537 18.53 24.09 -7.13
C GLU A 537 17.10 23.58 -7.27
N ASP A 538 16.88 22.29 -7.07
CA ASP A 538 15.58 21.61 -7.09
C ASP A 538 15.21 21.16 -5.68
N GLU A 539 14.09 21.64 -5.17
CA GLU A 539 13.56 21.23 -3.86
C GLU A 539 13.22 19.73 -3.78
N LEU A 540 13.04 19.07 -4.93
CA LEU A 540 12.87 17.62 -4.98
C LEU A 540 14.14 16.84 -4.72
N ASP A 541 15.31 17.49 -4.77
CA ASP A 541 16.63 16.87 -4.57
C ASP A 541 17.03 16.69 -3.08
N ILE A 542 16.23 17.22 -2.15
CA ILE A 542 16.40 17.00 -0.71
C ILE A 542 15.26 16.17 -0.14
N GLN A 543 15.55 15.09 0.59
CA GLN A 543 14.54 14.21 1.14
C GLN A 543 14.85 13.74 2.57
N ILE A 544 13.84 13.81 3.44
CA ILE A 544 13.89 13.16 4.74
C ILE A 544 13.35 11.73 4.57
N ILE A 545 14.14 10.73 4.99
CA ILE A 545 13.79 9.31 4.86
C ILE A 545 13.72 8.70 6.26
N SER A 546 12.51 8.37 6.72
CA SER A 546 12.24 7.81 8.07
C SER A 546 12.01 6.31 8.02
N PRO A 547 12.46 5.53 9.03
CA PRO A 547 12.17 4.11 9.17
C PRO A 547 10.68 3.77 9.22
N MET A 548 9.82 4.65 9.77
CA MET A 548 8.41 4.36 9.99
C MET A 548 7.49 5.49 9.54
N ARG A 549 6.22 5.15 9.26
CA ARG A 549 5.20 6.11 8.81
C ARG A 549 4.52 6.84 9.98
N ARG A 550 4.09 6.10 11.01
CA ARG A 550 3.29 6.59 12.15
C ARG A 550 4.15 6.74 13.40
N GLY A 551 3.59 7.40 14.42
CA GLY A 551 4.26 7.65 15.70
C GLY A 551 5.02 8.98 15.71
N GLU A 552 5.57 9.33 16.89
CA GLU A 552 6.24 10.62 17.11
C GLU A 552 7.44 10.88 16.18
N ALA A 553 8.21 9.83 15.87
CA ALA A 553 9.33 9.90 14.93
C ALA A 553 8.94 9.44 13.50
N GLY A 554 7.64 9.30 13.18
CA GLY A 554 7.15 8.83 11.90
C GLY A 554 7.18 9.91 10.82
N SER A 555 7.30 9.50 9.55
CA SER A 555 7.37 10.41 8.40
C SER A 555 6.18 11.36 8.31
N THR A 556 4.97 10.91 8.71
CA THR A 556 3.77 11.76 8.69
C THR A 556 3.91 12.97 9.60
N LEU A 557 4.34 12.76 10.84
CA LEU A 557 4.48 13.85 11.80
C LEU A 557 5.69 14.74 11.47
N ILE A 558 6.80 14.15 11.05
CA ILE A 558 7.97 14.90 10.57
C ILE A 558 7.58 15.82 9.40
N SER A 559 6.82 15.31 8.40
CA SER A 559 6.35 16.11 7.28
C SER A 559 5.53 17.32 7.74
N GLN A 560 4.64 17.16 8.72
CA GLN A 560 3.81 18.26 9.25
C GLN A 560 4.67 19.34 9.91
N TYR A 561 5.63 18.97 10.74
CA TYR A 561 6.51 19.93 11.40
C TYR A 561 7.42 20.65 10.41
N VAL A 562 7.97 19.93 9.44
CA VAL A 562 8.82 20.52 8.41
C VAL A 562 7.99 21.46 7.53
N GLN A 563 6.78 21.08 7.08
CA GLN A 563 5.87 21.93 6.34
C GLN A 563 5.63 23.26 7.07
N GLN A 564 5.27 23.20 8.35
CA GLN A 564 5.02 24.42 9.14
C GLN A 564 6.25 25.31 9.27
N ALA A 565 7.44 24.72 9.26
CA ALA A 565 8.69 25.45 9.43
C ALA A 565 9.22 26.07 8.12
N VAL A 566 9.02 25.40 6.96
CA VAL A 566 9.55 25.81 5.66
C VAL A 566 8.49 26.44 4.76
N ASN A 567 7.22 26.05 4.91
CA ASN A 567 6.07 26.60 4.18
C ASN A 567 4.93 26.97 5.15
N PRO A 568 5.12 27.98 6.03
CA PRO A 568 4.10 28.39 6.98
C PRO A 568 2.85 28.95 6.28
N PRO A 569 1.70 29.03 6.99
CA PRO A 569 0.51 29.70 6.48
C PRO A 569 0.80 31.14 6.06
N ASP A 570 0.28 31.54 4.90
CA ASP A 570 0.39 32.89 4.36
C ASP A 570 -0.94 33.25 3.70
N SER A 571 -1.46 34.46 3.98
CA SER A 571 -2.72 34.94 3.42
C SER A 571 -2.74 35.08 1.89
N TYR A 572 -1.58 35.09 1.26
CA TYR A 572 -1.44 35.17 -0.21
C TYR A 572 -1.25 33.82 -0.88
N LYS A 573 -1.04 32.73 -0.09
CA LYS A 573 -0.90 31.38 -0.62
C LYS A 573 -2.22 30.64 -0.62
N GLY A 574 -2.53 29.98 -1.72
CA GLY A 574 -3.66 29.04 -1.78
C GLY A 574 -3.45 27.90 -0.77
N GLU A 575 -4.49 27.57 -0.02
CA GLU A 575 -4.52 26.48 0.94
C GLU A 575 -5.80 25.65 0.74
N ALA A 576 -5.67 24.32 0.83
CA ALA A 576 -6.80 23.40 0.86
C ALA A 576 -6.65 22.44 2.05
N ARG A 577 -7.75 22.14 2.73
CA ARG A 577 -7.77 21.17 3.82
C ARG A 577 -8.65 19.99 3.43
N VAL A 578 -8.04 18.82 3.31
CA VAL A 578 -8.72 17.59 2.89
C VAL A 578 -8.35 16.49 3.89
N ASN A 579 -9.35 15.80 4.45
CA ASN A 579 -9.16 14.69 5.39
C ASN A 579 -8.25 15.01 6.60
N GLY A 580 -8.31 16.25 7.10
CA GLY A 580 -7.46 16.69 8.21
C GLY A 580 -6.03 17.05 7.81
N ILE A 581 -5.64 16.85 6.56
CA ILE A 581 -4.35 17.25 5.99
C ILE A 581 -4.50 18.63 5.35
N THR A 582 -3.56 19.51 5.63
CA THR A 582 -3.49 20.83 5.02
C THR A 582 -2.44 20.82 3.93
N TYR A 583 -2.86 21.21 2.71
CA TYR A 583 -2.00 21.39 1.54
C TYR A 583 -1.88 22.88 1.22
N ARG A 584 -0.68 23.34 0.87
CA ARG A 584 -0.38 24.73 0.51
C ARG A 584 0.38 24.80 -0.80
N VAL A 585 0.24 25.91 -1.50
CA VAL A 585 1.11 26.20 -2.64
C VAL A 585 2.57 26.23 -2.16
N GLY A 586 3.45 25.51 -2.87
CA GLY A 586 4.82 25.26 -2.48
C GLY A 586 5.02 23.98 -1.65
N ASP A 587 3.97 23.21 -1.34
CA ASP A 587 4.14 21.95 -0.64
C ASP A 587 4.66 20.85 -1.55
N LYS A 588 5.54 20.05 -0.99
CA LYS A 588 6.03 18.81 -1.57
C LYS A 588 5.06 17.68 -1.27
N VAL A 589 4.60 16.97 -2.29
CA VAL A 589 3.63 15.88 -2.18
C VAL A 589 4.10 14.63 -2.92
N ILE A 590 3.63 13.47 -2.47
CA ILE A 590 3.87 12.17 -3.10
C ILE A 590 2.55 11.55 -3.51
N GLN A 591 2.48 11.02 -4.72
CA GLN A 591 1.39 10.18 -5.17
C GLN A 591 1.41 8.86 -4.41
N ILE A 592 0.26 8.37 -3.95
CA ILE A 592 0.17 7.14 -3.14
C ILE A 592 -0.66 6.04 -3.80
N LEU A 593 -1.32 6.34 -4.90
CA LEU A 593 -2.06 5.41 -5.75
C LEU A 593 -1.65 5.64 -7.20
N ASN A 594 -1.70 4.59 -8.02
CA ASN A 594 -1.49 4.75 -9.46
C ASN A 594 -2.70 5.42 -10.07
N ASP A 595 -2.46 6.42 -10.90
CA ASP A 595 -3.47 7.05 -11.75
C ASP A 595 -3.02 6.88 -13.21
N TYR A 596 -3.69 5.97 -13.90
CA TYR A 596 -3.36 5.64 -15.29
C TYR A 596 -3.89 6.67 -16.29
N GLU A 597 -4.94 7.43 -15.95
CA GLU A 597 -5.47 8.50 -16.79
C GLU A 597 -4.58 9.73 -16.74
N LEU A 598 -4.19 10.11 -15.54
CA LEU A 598 -3.22 11.19 -15.33
C LEU A 598 -1.78 10.72 -15.56
N GLU A 599 -1.54 9.40 -15.75
CA GLU A 599 -0.21 8.77 -15.88
C GLU A 599 0.75 9.22 -14.76
N VAL A 600 0.28 9.30 -13.53
CA VAL A 600 1.07 9.56 -12.32
C VAL A 600 1.03 8.30 -11.46
N PHE A 601 2.22 7.86 -11.05
CA PHE A 601 2.35 6.56 -10.38
C PHE A 601 2.68 6.70 -8.91
N ASN A 602 2.34 5.66 -8.15
CA ASN A 602 2.67 5.58 -6.73
C ASN A 602 4.18 5.77 -6.51
N GLY A 603 4.52 6.69 -5.61
CA GLY A 603 5.90 7.06 -5.29
C GLY A 603 6.41 8.32 -6.02
N GLU A 604 5.73 8.82 -7.05
CA GLU A 604 6.12 10.06 -7.71
C GLU A 604 5.95 11.27 -6.79
N ILE A 605 6.96 12.12 -6.74
CA ILE A 605 6.97 13.33 -5.92
C ILE A 605 6.83 14.55 -6.82
N GLY A 606 6.01 15.50 -6.39
CA GLY A 606 5.80 16.78 -7.07
C GLY A 606 5.63 17.91 -6.09
N VAL A 607 5.50 19.12 -6.62
CA VAL A 607 5.28 20.36 -5.87
C VAL A 607 3.96 20.98 -6.26
N ILE A 608 3.19 21.39 -5.29
CA ILE A 608 1.93 22.12 -5.51
C ILE A 608 2.27 23.53 -5.97
N TYR A 609 1.93 23.88 -7.21
CA TYR A 609 2.19 25.22 -7.74
C TYR A 609 0.97 26.14 -7.72
N ALA A 610 -0.24 25.57 -7.64
CA ALA A 610 -1.47 26.33 -7.49
C ALA A 610 -2.56 25.51 -6.78
N ILE A 611 -3.44 26.18 -6.06
CA ILE A 611 -4.66 25.60 -5.50
C ILE A 611 -5.83 26.51 -5.91
N THR A 612 -6.82 25.93 -6.58
CA THR A 612 -8.06 26.59 -6.98
C THR A 612 -9.20 26.21 -6.02
N ARG A 613 -10.44 26.59 -6.35
CA ARG A 613 -11.60 26.15 -5.57
C ARG A 613 -11.96 24.68 -5.75
N THR A 614 -11.54 24.10 -6.87
CA THR A 614 -11.90 22.73 -7.28
C THR A 614 -10.71 21.80 -7.37
N ASP A 615 -9.48 22.34 -7.58
CA ASP A 615 -8.32 21.53 -7.95
C ASP A 615 -7.07 21.91 -7.17
N ILE A 616 -6.21 20.92 -6.94
CA ILE A 616 -4.81 21.03 -6.53
C ILE A 616 -3.95 20.83 -7.77
N CYS A 617 -3.18 21.83 -8.17
CA CYS A 617 -2.30 21.76 -9.32
C CYS A 617 -0.89 21.38 -8.87
N ILE A 618 -0.39 20.24 -9.38
CA ILE A 618 0.88 19.64 -8.96
C ILE A 618 1.81 19.58 -10.17
N ARG A 619 3.04 20.02 -9.98
CA ARG A 619 4.13 19.83 -10.93
C ARG A 619 4.98 18.64 -10.48
N PHE A 620 4.83 17.52 -11.17
CA PHE A 620 5.75 16.40 -11.09
C PHE A 620 6.96 16.66 -11.99
N ILE A 621 8.02 15.85 -11.86
CA ILE A 621 9.28 16.07 -12.63
C ILE A 621 9.05 16.23 -14.13
N HIS A 622 8.05 15.56 -14.72
CA HIS A 622 7.86 15.51 -16.17
C HIS A 622 6.53 16.08 -16.67
N LYS A 623 5.60 16.39 -15.76
CA LYS A 623 4.31 16.94 -16.15
C LYS A 623 3.62 17.72 -15.05
N GLU A 624 2.69 18.54 -15.47
CA GLU A 624 1.78 19.25 -14.59
C GLU A 624 0.41 18.55 -14.63
N VAL A 625 -0.15 18.34 -13.44
CA VAL A 625 -1.42 17.64 -13.25
C VAL A 625 -2.36 18.52 -12.46
N ARG A 626 -3.65 18.48 -12.80
CA ARG A 626 -4.73 19.06 -12.01
C ARG A 626 -5.50 17.92 -11.35
N LEU A 627 -5.38 17.82 -10.04
CA LEU A 627 -6.04 16.82 -9.23
C LEU A 627 -7.27 17.49 -8.58
N PRO A 628 -8.50 16.98 -8.80
CA PRO A 628 -9.68 17.42 -8.08
C PRO A 628 -9.48 17.34 -6.56
N ILE A 629 -10.01 18.32 -5.80
CA ILE A 629 -9.81 18.36 -4.33
C ILE A 629 -10.41 17.13 -3.64
N ASP A 630 -11.49 16.58 -4.13
CA ASP A 630 -12.10 15.32 -3.64
C ASP A 630 -11.22 14.10 -3.89
N GLU A 631 -10.32 14.14 -4.86
CA GLU A 631 -9.32 13.12 -5.13
C GLU A 631 -7.98 13.33 -4.41
N ALA A 632 -7.86 14.36 -3.58
CA ALA A 632 -6.64 14.62 -2.80
C ALA A 632 -6.26 13.48 -1.82
N HIS A 633 -7.10 12.45 -1.68
CA HIS A 633 -6.75 11.21 -1.00
C HIS A 633 -5.67 10.41 -1.74
N MET A 634 -5.43 10.70 -3.02
CA MET A 634 -4.39 10.08 -3.84
C MET A 634 -2.98 10.62 -3.56
N ILE A 635 -2.87 11.70 -2.79
CA ILE A 635 -1.59 12.34 -2.47
C ILE A 635 -1.36 12.46 -0.95
N MET A 636 -0.10 12.63 -0.56
CA MET A 636 0.31 12.93 0.81
C MET A 636 1.45 13.96 0.83
N PRO A 637 1.59 14.77 1.93
CA PRO A 637 2.78 15.59 2.15
C PRO A 637 4.05 14.74 2.14
N ALA A 638 5.09 15.18 1.43
CA ALA A 638 6.29 14.39 1.14
C ALA A 638 7.60 15.03 1.60
N TYR A 639 7.58 15.94 2.56
CA TYR A 639 8.83 16.43 3.17
C TYR A 639 9.62 15.30 3.83
N ALA A 640 8.91 14.33 4.40
CA ALA A 640 9.47 13.07 4.88
C ALA A 640 8.67 11.88 4.32
N ILE A 641 9.38 10.86 3.84
CA ILE A 641 8.81 9.59 3.36
C ILE A 641 9.41 8.42 4.12
N THR A 642 8.86 7.22 3.96
CA THR A 642 9.48 6.02 4.54
C THR A 642 10.59 5.46 3.65
N VAL A 643 11.51 4.68 4.24
CA VAL A 643 12.58 4.01 3.48
C VAL A 643 12.00 3.14 2.36
N HIS A 644 10.92 2.39 2.61
CA HIS A 644 10.24 1.59 1.58
C HIS A 644 9.74 2.45 0.41
N LYS A 645 9.17 3.63 0.69
CA LYS A 645 8.70 4.55 -0.37
C LYS A 645 9.83 5.26 -1.11
N SER A 646 11.06 5.19 -0.61
CA SER A 646 12.24 5.73 -1.28
C SER A 646 12.93 4.74 -2.22
N GLN A 647 12.53 3.45 -2.21
CA GLN A 647 13.09 2.44 -3.11
C GLN A 647 12.89 2.84 -4.57
N GLY A 648 13.86 2.50 -5.42
CA GLY A 648 13.89 2.94 -6.83
C GLY A 648 14.16 4.43 -7.03
N SER A 649 14.41 5.20 -5.95
CA SER A 649 14.63 6.65 -5.97
C SER A 649 16.03 7.01 -5.49
N GLU A 650 16.56 8.13 -5.98
CA GLU A 650 17.78 8.75 -5.44
C GLU A 650 17.56 10.25 -5.30
N TYR A 651 18.24 10.84 -4.31
CA TYR A 651 18.15 12.25 -3.97
C TYR A 651 19.56 12.83 -3.80
N GLY A 652 19.75 14.10 -4.09
CA GLY A 652 21.02 14.76 -3.85
C GLY A 652 21.40 14.77 -2.37
N VAL A 653 20.44 15.13 -1.52
CA VAL A 653 20.64 15.20 -0.06
C VAL A 653 19.58 14.33 0.64
N VAL A 654 20.04 13.43 1.51
CA VAL A 654 19.16 12.57 2.32
C VAL A 654 19.40 12.86 3.81
N ILE A 655 18.31 13.12 4.52
CA ILE A 655 18.29 13.32 5.97
C ILE A 655 17.60 12.11 6.60
N ILE A 656 18.30 11.41 7.49
CA ILE A 656 17.81 10.16 8.09
C ILE A 656 17.65 10.36 9.61
N PRO A 657 16.41 10.52 10.13
CA PRO A 657 16.16 10.41 11.56
C PRO A 657 16.41 8.97 12.01
N PHE A 658 17.24 8.78 13.07
CA PHE A 658 17.62 7.43 13.52
C PHE A 658 17.75 7.34 15.04
N VAL A 659 16.66 6.94 15.72
CA VAL A 659 16.51 6.95 17.17
C VAL A 659 16.03 5.60 17.72
N PRO A 660 16.31 5.25 18.99
CA PRO A 660 15.92 3.95 19.60
C PRO A 660 14.43 3.64 19.53
N ARG A 661 13.58 4.65 19.44
CA ARG A 661 12.11 4.52 19.35
C ARG A 661 11.61 3.75 18.12
N TYR A 662 12.44 3.59 17.10
CA TYR A 662 12.11 2.78 15.92
C TYR A 662 12.12 1.27 16.20
N GLY A 663 12.59 0.84 17.37
CA GLY A 663 12.46 -0.54 17.85
C GLY A 663 12.98 -1.59 16.88
N GLY A 664 12.09 -2.48 16.43
CA GLY A 664 12.40 -3.54 15.47
C GLY A 664 12.75 -3.07 14.06
N MET A 665 12.48 -1.80 13.72
CA MET A 665 12.88 -1.22 12.43
C MET A 665 14.37 -0.81 12.37
N LEU A 666 15.10 -0.93 13.51
CA LEU A 666 16.55 -0.68 13.51
C LEU A 666 17.28 -1.91 12.99
N GLN A 667 17.33 -2.03 11.66
CA GLN A 667 17.88 -3.15 10.93
C GLN A 667 18.93 -2.68 9.91
N ARG A 668 19.89 -3.56 9.62
CA ARG A 668 21.04 -3.28 8.75
C ARG A 668 20.61 -2.89 7.33
N ASN A 669 19.77 -3.70 6.71
CA ASN A 669 19.28 -3.47 5.35
C ASN A 669 18.46 -2.19 5.24
N LEU A 670 17.70 -1.81 6.28
CA LEU A 670 16.93 -0.58 6.28
C LEU A 670 17.86 0.65 6.32
N LEU A 671 18.87 0.64 7.18
CA LEU A 671 19.87 1.72 7.24
C LEU A 671 20.68 1.78 5.95
N TYR A 672 21.12 0.63 5.43
CA TYR A 672 21.82 0.52 4.16
C TYR A 672 21.01 1.11 3.01
N THR A 673 19.74 0.69 2.87
CA THR A 673 18.84 1.21 1.84
C THR A 673 18.64 2.72 1.96
N ALA A 674 18.46 3.25 3.17
CA ALA A 674 18.30 4.68 3.38
C ALA A 674 19.53 5.48 2.98
N VAL A 675 20.72 5.04 3.38
CA VAL A 675 22.02 5.69 3.04
C VAL A 675 22.27 5.66 1.54
N THR A 676 21.96 4.54 0.88
CA THR A 676 22.17 4.36 -0.57
C THR A 676 21.24 5.19 -1.45
N ARG A 677 20.22 5.85 -0.87
CA ARG A 677 19.36 6.79 -1.60
C ARG A 677 20.03 8.13 -1.89
N ALA A 678 21.16 8.43 -1.27
CA ALA A 678 21.85 9.70 -1.44
C ALA A 678 22.86 9.67 -2.61
N LYS A 679 22.84 10.75 -3.39
CA LYS A 679 23.85 11.00 -4.46
C LYS A 679 25.04 11.81 -3.98
N ARG A 680 24.79 12.86 -3.18
CA ARG A 680 25.80 13.86 -2.79
C ARG A 680 26.01 13.92 -1.27
N LYS A 681 24.94 13.79 -0.47
CA LYS A 681 25.05 14.01 0.96
C LYS A 681 24.07 13.16 1.77
N VAL A 682 24.57 12.55 2.85
CA VAL A 682 23.79 11.87 3.88
C VAL A 682 23.98 12.59 5.21
N ILE A 683 22.88 12.86 5.89
CA ILE A 683 22.89 13.42 7.25
C ILE A 683 22.05 12.55 8.15
N ILE A 684 22.67 11.80 9.04
CA ILE A 684 21.97 11.00 10.05
C ILE A 684 21.74 11.88 11.27
N VAL A 685 20.48 12.05 11.69
CA VAL A 685 20.09 12.77 12.90
C VAL A 685 19.56 11.78 13.92
N GLY A 686 20.35 11.47 14.95
CA GLY A 686 19.95 10.38 15.84
C GLY A 686 20.88 10.09 17.01
N THR A 687 20.86 8.85 17.45
CA THR A 687 21.74 8.36 18.52
C THR A 687 22.70 7.30 17.98
N THR A 688 23.94 7.32 18.46
CA THR A 688 24.95 6.30 18.14
C THR A 688 24.45 4.89 18.44
N SER A 689 23.71 4.71 19.58
CA SER A 689 23.14 3.42 19.97
C SER A 689 22.09 2.88 18.99
N ALA A 690 21.32 3.76 18.33
CA ALA A 690 20.37 3.33 17.31
C ALA A 690 21.08 2.86 16.03
N VAL A 691 22.12 3.60 15.60
CA VAL A 691 22.96 3.20 14.47
C VAL A 691 23.67 1.88 14.75
N GLU A 692 24.29 1.75 15.93
CA GLU A 692 24.98 0.52 16.35
C GLU A 692 24.03 -0.67 16.39
N ARG A 693 22.83 -0.50 16.94
CA ARG A 693 21.81 -1.54 16.96
C ARG A 693 21.45 -1.97 15.54
N ALA A 694 21.19 -1.03 14.64
CA ALA A 694 20.84 -1.36 13.26
C ALA A 694 21.95 -2.10 12.53
N VAL A 695 23.19 -1.62 12.66
CA VAL A 695 24.36 -2.26 12.03
C VAL A 695 24.54 -3.71 12.51
N ARG A 696 24.31 -3.96 13.80
CA ARG A 696 24.42 -5.31 14.39
C ARG A 696 23.22 -6.21 14.13
N THR A 697 22.04 -5.64 13.89
CA THR A 697 20.83 -6.41 13.64
C THR A 697 20.82 -6.88 12.18
N VAL A 698 21.27 -8.11 11.98
CA VAL A 698 21.03 -8.86 10.74
C VAL A 698 19.64 -9.45 10.89
N ASN A 699 18.80 -9.22 9.93
CA ASN A 699 17.38 -9.46 9.99
C ASN A 699 16.94 -10.72 10.68
N GLY A 700 15.95 -10.52 11.55
CA GLY A 700 14.96 -11.49 11.85
C GLY A 700 13.80 -11.58 10.84
N ASP A 701 13.97 -11.11 9.62
CA ASP A 701 13.03 -11.42 8.53
C ASP A 701 13.42 -12.79 7.95
N GLU A 702 13.39 -13.82 8.81
CA GLU A 702 13.29 -15.19 8.34
C GLU A 702 11.96 -15.29 7.61
N ARG A 703 12.01 -15.15 6.29
CA ARG A 703 10.88 -15.42 5.45
C ARG A 703 10.81 -16.90 5.23
N TYR A 704 9.69 -17.50 5.58
CA TYR A 704 9.43 -18.88 5.19
C TYR A 704 9.09 -18.93 3.71
N THR A 705 10.03 -19.44 2.92
CA THR A 705 9.92 -19.70 1.49
C THR A 705 10.74 -20.96 1.20
N LEU A 706 10.32 -21.78 0.29
CA LEU A 706 11.07 -22.94 -0.21
C LEU A 706 11.48 -22.78 -1.68
N PHE A 707 11.43 -21.55 -2.21
CA PHE A 707 11.78 -21.26 -3.60
C PHE A 707 13.20 -21.71 -3.96
N LYS A 708 14.18 -21.41 -3.10
CA LYS A 708 15.57 -21.85 -3.24
C LYS A 708 15.69 -23.37 -3.20
N GLU A 709 15.09 -24.01 -2.21
CA GLU A 709 15.15 -25.46 -1.99
C GLU A 709 14.50 -26.20 -3.16
N ARG A 710 13.37 -25.68 -3.66
CA ARG A 710 12.74 -26.18 -4.89
C ARG A 710 13.66 -26.02 -6.09
N LEU A 711 14.29 -24.86 -6.27
CA LEU A 711 15.20 -24.64 -7.40
C LEU A 711 16.39 -25.60 -7.39
N GLN A 712 16.89 -25.95 -6.20
CA GLN A 712 17.93 -26.96 -5.99
C GLN A 712 17.46 -28.41 -6.15
N GLY A 713 16.14 -28.65 -6.30
CA GLY A 713 15.58 -29.99 -6.38
C GLY A 713 15.55 -30.75 -5.04
N ARG A 714 15.54 -30.01 -3.92
CA ARG A 714 15.51 -30.57 -2.57
C ARG A 714 14.10 -30.73 -2.00
N CYS A 715 13.12 -30.13 -2.63
CA CYS A 715 11.70 -30.26 -2.30
C CYS A 715 10.97 -30.90 -3.47
N ASP A 716 9.90 -31.65 -3.18
CA ASP A 716 9.00 -32.15 -4.19
C ASP A 716 8.31 -30.98 -4.91
N SER A 717 8.24 -31.07 -6.23
CA SER A 717 7.57 -30.11 -7.11
C SER A 717 6.06 -30.25 -7.01
#